data_f1f6959ca6303e09cdb457dc2db5ab4b
#
_entry.id   f1f6959ca6303e09cdb457dc2db5ab4b
#
_cell.length_a   1.000
_cell.length_b   1.000
_cell.length_c   1.000
_cell.angle_alpha   90.00
_cell.angle_beta   90.00
_cell.angle_gamma   90.00
#
_symmetry.space_group_name_H-M   'P 1'
#
loop_
_entity.id
_entity.type
_entity.pdbx_description
1 polymer ?
#
loop_
_entity_poly.entity_id
_entity_poly.type
_entity_poly.pdbx_seq_one_letter_code
_entity_poly.pdbx_strand_id
1 'polypeptide(L)'
;MDFCRNKALSEELLYELGMFKRGEDGNTYAMFRQRIMIPVRNRWGRIIAYTARYIGDNRKAPKYINSATSMIYSKGETVFGIDRAARLRDADYYIIVEGAPDVLRMQSIGYDNTVASLGTAWSDSQFEQLKKYVSSLCFIPDSDIAEGKPYGPGFEAVMTNGAAAIRKGFHVTVRELPFAEIPSETEGEVQYAKNDADSYIRSREDYTSLPEKHFIIWLAQKRFLVAGSMVEERKCVAEIADLLRYIKDQLVYDQCIEQLSRLHGKVKLWRDAVTQARGEARRRNDKPAAMNEMQREAELLRQFGLFVRENCYYSIVEDDDEPSRISNFIMEPLFHIEDEINGTRIFRMRNMYNVCRVIELKESELCSLSNFQQKVGSLGNYVWLSKIDKLNRVKEYLYSKTDTAERIRKLGWNAAEGFFAFGNGIFLAGTFSAVDDLGIVRGINGKAFYIPATSKIYLNNLEIFQFERLMVHENRNGIKLYDYVKRLMEVFGENASVAFCYLLATLFRDIIFRRTRHFPILNLFGEKGTGKTILATSLQSFFLHGVDPPNLGVTSVPAMNDRVSQAVNTLAVLDEYKNDLDIRKIAYLKGLWGGGGQTKKNTNTDGMAAQTIVTTGVALCGQDKPTQDMALYTRVIFLAFSKTSFNQNEKSAYENLVSVCNMELTHLTLEILGHRELFEKNFPEIYSITKRELAAKLENETIHDRIFGNWVIPLATFRTLETVIDVPFSYAELFETAVKGIRNQNELAQESSEIADFWSMLQGFQTSGKCIEKAHYRIRYMKSFRPLSVKEDIEFKEARPILYLNTAAVASLFNSRNAGSTSNRSNWSIIMSYLKSHASYLGLKQDRFTILLPSGLPDYTIDIVNGEQIKKVKVNRPKALCFDYLQLKETFGLDLETEVVTEVQDMQEDLSDKSDSQPSVPVQRDLSF
;
A
#
# COMPACT_ATOMS: atom_id res chain seq x y z
N MET A 1 -10.80 8.71 -38.95
CA MET A 1 -10.72 10.06 -38.38
C MET A 1 -11.93 10.41 -37.53
N ASP A 2 -13.18 10.18 -37.97
CA ASP A 2 -14.36 10.60 -37.19
C ASP A 2 -14.46 10.00 -35.78
N PHE A 3 -14.08 8.73 -35.64
CA PHE A 3 -13.96 8.12 -34.29
C PHE A 3 -12.96 8.87 -33.39
N CYS A 4 -11.80 9.26 -33.95
CA CYS A 4 -10.79 9.99 -33.18
C CYS A 4 -11.25 11.40 -32.82
N ARG A 5 -11.95 12.08 -33.73
CA ARG A 5 -12.57 13.39 -33.45
C ARG A 5 -13.63 13.30 -32.35
N ASN A 6 -14.49 12.29 -32.42
CA ASN A 6 -15.51 12.05 -31.38
C ASN A 6 -14.91 11.73 -30.00
N LYS A 7 -13.65 11.26 -29.95
CA LYS A 7 -12.89 11.02 -28.72
C LYS A 7 -11.97 12.18 -28.33
N ALA A 8 -12.08 13.33 -29.01
CA ALA A 8 -11.25 14.52 -28.81
C ALA A 8 -9.73 14.25 -28.86
N LEU A 9 -9.29 13.29 -29.68
CA LEU A 9 -7.86 13.02 -29.91
C LEU A 9 -7.28 14.05 -30.88
N SER A 10 -6.08 14.56 -30.55
CA SER A 10 -5.37 15.52 -31.43
C SER A 10 -5.03 14.87 -32.77
N GLU A 11 -5.49 15.48 -33.87
CA GLU A 11 -5.16 15.00 -35.21
C GLU A 11 -3.66 15.10 -35.51
N GLU A 12 -3.00 16.17 -35.06
CA GLU A 12 -1.56 16.38 -35.21
C GLU A 12 -0.78 15.24 -34.55
N LEU A 13 -1.15 14.89 -33.32
CA LEU A 13 -0.53 13.77 -32.59
C LEU A 13 -0.74 12.43 -33.32
N LEU A 14 -1.91 12.19 -33.90
CA LEU A 14 -2.20 10.97 -34.64
C LEU A 14 -1.38 10.86 -35.93
N TYR A 15 -1.07 11.97 -36.62
CA TYR A 15 -0.14 12.00 -37.75
C TYR A 15 1.31 11.81 -37.27
N GLU A 16 1.72 12.47 -36.19
CA GLU A 16 3.06 12.36 -35.64
C GLU A 16 3.37 10.90 -35.18
N LEU A 17 2.40 10.24 -34.56
CA LEU A 17 2.50 8.82 -34.19
C LEU A 17 2.41 7.87 -35.41
N GLY A 18 2.20 8.39 -36.60
CA GLY A 18 2.13 7.60 -37.83
C GLY A 18 0.89 6.69 -37.92
N MET A 19 -0.17 6.99 -37.16
CA MET A 19 -1.43 6.24 -37.23
C MET A 19 -2.21 6.56 -38.52
N PHE A 20 -2.07 7.77 -39.01
CA PHE A 20 -2.65 8.25 -40.28
C PHE A 20 -1.57 8.85 -41.19
N LYS A 21 -1.82 8.81 -42.49
CA LYS A 21 -1.02 9.46 -43.54
C LYS A 21 -1.91 10.28 -44.46
N ARG A 22 -1.36 11.35 -45.02
CA ARG A 22 -1.96 12.07 -46.13
C ARG A 22 -1.46 11.49 -47.43
N GLY A 23 -2.36 11.17 -48.34
CA GLY A 23 -2.05 10.78 -49.73
C GLY A 23 -1.65 11.98 -50.56
N GLU A 24 -1.10 11.72 -51.73
CA GLU A 24 -0.81 12.74 -52.74
C GLU A 24 -2.07 13.48 -53.23
N ASP A 25 -3.22 12.83 -53.09
CA ASP A 25 -4.58 13.37 -53.35
C ASP A 25 -5.13 14.24 -52.20
N GLY A 26 -4.36 14.47 -51.14
CA GLY A 26 -4.76 15.22 -49.94
C GLY A 26 -5.67 14.44 -48.98
N ASN A 27 -6.12 13.27 -49.35
CA ASN A 27 -6.98 12.44 -48.50
C ASN A 27 -6.20 11.79 -47.33
N THR A 28 -6.86 11.72 -46.18
CA THR A 28 -6.31 11.07 -45.00
C THR A 28 -6.68 9.60 -44.98
N TYR A 29 -5.70 8.74 -44.81
CA TYR A 29 -5.93 7.30 -44.64
C TYR A 29 -5.17 6.70 -43.47
N ALA A 30 -5.74 5.63 -42.88
CA ALA A 30 -5.10 4.89 -41.80
C ALA A 30 -3.86 4.14 -42.32
N MET A 31 -2.77 4.19 -41.59
CA MET A 31 -1.50 3.50 -41.91
C MET A 31 -1.67 1.99 -42.00
N PHE A 32 -2.43 1.43 -41.05
CA PHE A 32 -2.60 -0.01 -40.92
C PHE A 32 -3.95 -0.48 -41.48
N ARG A 33 -3.99 -0.77 -42.78
CA ARG A 33 -5.20 -1.25 -43.44
C ARG A 33 -5.08 -2.72 -43.82
N GLN A 34 -6.11 -3.51 -43.57
CA GLN A 34 -6.14 -4.97 -43.79
C GLN A 34 -4.96 -5.69 -43.14
N ARG A 35 -4.73 -5.39 -41.83
CA ARG A 35 -3.60 -5.97 -41.13
C ARG A 35 -3.99 -6.43 -39.74
N ILE A 36 -3.38 -7.52 -39.30
CA ILE A 36 -3.39 -7.92 -37.87
C ILE A 36 -2.40 -7.04 -37.17
N MET A 37 -2.87 -6.32 -36.15
CA MET A 37 -2.09 -5.39 -35.34
C MET A 37 -1.45 -6.15 -34.17
N ILE A 38 -0.14 -6.09 -34.08
CA ILE A 38 0.64 -6.66 -32.97
C ILE A 38 1.24 -5.50 -32.19
N PRO A 39 0.86 -5.31 -30.91
CA PRO A 39 1.37 -4.21 -30.12
C PRO A 39 2.85 -4.42 -29.77
N VAL A 40 3.65 -3.39 -30.01
CA VAL A 40 5.03 -3.31 -29.54
C VAL A 40 5.04 -2.63 -28.18
N ARG A 41 5.55 -3.31 -27.19
CA ARG A 41 5.54 -2.85 -25.82
C ARG A 41 6.95 -2.50 -25.34
N ASN A 42 7.05 -1.47 -24.52
CA ASN A 42 8.28 -1.20 -23.82
C ASN A 42 8.46 -2.18 -22.62
N ARG A 43 9.61 -2.13 -21.95
CA ARG A 43 9.92 -3.01 -20.80
C ARG A 43 8.89 -2.98 -19.65
N TRP A 44 8.02 -1.96 -19.60
CA TRP A 44 6.95 -1.83 -18.60
C TRP A 44 5.58 -2.34 -19.10
N GLY A 45 5.52 -2.91 -20.30
CA GLY A 45 4.30 -3.45 -20.87
C GLY A 45 3.41 -2.43 -21.60
N ARG A 46 3.84 -1.15 -21.71
CA ARG A 46 3.07 -0.12 -22.42
C ARG A 46 3.25 -0.23 -23.91
N ILE A 47 2.16 -0.06 -24.64
CA ILE A 47 2.19 -0.01 -26.10
C ILE A 47 2.85 1.31 -26.51
N ILE A 48 3.96 1.20 -27.26
CA ILE A 48 4.70 2.34 -27.79
C ILE A 48 4.64 2.38 -29.32
N ALA A 49 4.29 1.27 -29.95
CA ALA A 49 4.18 1.15 -31.40
C ALA A 49 3.37 -0.10 -31.76
N TYR A 50 3.19 -0.31 -33.06
CA TYR A 50 2.63 -1.53 -33.62
C TYR A 50 3.52 -2.07 -34.74
N THR A 51 3.65 -3.39 -34.81
CA THR A 51 4.01 -4.10 -36.02
C THR A 51 2.76 -4.77 -36.56
N ALA A 52 2.57 -4.82 -37.87
CA ALA A 52 1.29 -5.26 -38.43
C ALA A 52 1.48 -6.14 -39.66
N ARG A 53 0.89 -7.34 -39.59
CA ARG A 53 0.93 -8.34 -40.67
C ARG A 53 -0.24 -8.13 -41.64
N TYR A 54 0.08 -8.07 -42.94
CA TYR A 54 -0.92 -7.97 -44.01
C TYR A 54 -1.74 -9.27 -44.14
N ILE A 55 -3.06 -9.14 -44.27
CA ILE A 55 -4.00 -10.28 -44.44
C ILE A 55 -4.83 -10.18 -45.72
N GLY A 56 -4.57 -9.19 -46.59
CA GLY A 56 -5.26 -9.05 -47.88
C GLY A 56 -4.60 -9.84 -49.01
N ASP A 57 -5.21 -9.79 -50.19
CA ASP A 57 -4.80 -10.59 -51.36
C ASP A 57 -3.73 -9.92 -52.28
N ASN A 58 -3.37 -8.65 -51.96
CA ASN A 58 -2.38 -7.94 -52.75
C ASN A 58 -0.95 -8.39 -52.45
N ARG A 59 -0.39 -9.25 -53.32
CA ARG A 59 0.98 -9.79 -53.20
C ARG A 59 2.08 -8.71 -53.27
N LYS A 60 1.79 -7.47 -53.73
CA LYS A 60 2.75 -6.38 -53.74
C LYS A 60 2.81 -5.61 -52.43
N ALA A 61 1.85 -5.81 -51.51
CA ALA A 61 1.84 -5.16 -50.22
C ALA A 61 2.93 -5.75 -49.32
N PRO A 62 3.68 -4.95 -48.54
CA PRO A 62 4.66 -5.46 -47.60
C PRO A 62 4.00 -6.40 -46.56
N LYS A 63 4.58 -7.58 -46.37
CA LYS A 63 4.07 -8.60 -45.44
C LYS A 63 3.93 -8.03 -44.03
N TYR A 64 4.93 -7.27 -43.59
CA TYR A 64 4.91 -6.56 -42.27
C TYR A 64 5.22 -5.09 -42.48
N ILE A 65 4.59 -4.24 -41.67
CA ILE A 65 4.93 -2.82 -41.51
C ILE A 65 4.98 -2.48 -40.02
N ASN A 66 5.89 -1.61 -39.67
CA ASN A 66 6.03 -1.10 -38.30
C ASN A 66 5.53 0.36 -38.25
N SER A 67 5.15 0.80 -37.04
CA SER A 67 4.94 2.23 -36.77
C SER A 67 6.18 3.04 -37.17
N ALA A 68 5.96 4.28 -37.58
CA ALA A 68 7.03 5.22 -37.81
C ALA A 68 7.75 5.56 -36.48
N THR A 69 8.99 6.04 -36.59
CA THR A 69 9.71 6.60 -35.45
C THR A 69 8.93 7.79 -34.87
N SER A 70 8.77 7.86 -33.59
CA SER A 70 8.02 8.89 -32.86
C SER A 70 8.73 9.26 -31.56
N MET A 71 8.20 10.21 -30.80
CA MET A 71 8.75 10.59 -29.48
C MET A 71 8.85 9.41 -28.51
N ILE A 72 8.01 8.38 -28.66
CA ILE A 72 7.96 7.22 -27.74
C ILE A 72 8.49 5.93 -28.36
N TYR A 73 8.84 5.91 -29.65
CA TYR A 73 9.27 4.72 -30.36
C TYR A 73 10.41 5.00 -31.33
N SER A 74 11.50 4.27 -31.17
CA SER A 74 12.61 4.16 -32.11
C SER A 74 12.90 2.69 -32.39
N LYS A 75 12.85 2.29 -33.66
CA LYS A 75 13.07 0.90 -34.06
C LYS A 75 14.44 0.38 -33.64
N GLY A 76 15.48 1.23 -33.74
CA GLY A 76 16.86 0.88 -33.37
C GLY A 76 17.11 0.78 -31.86
N GLU A 77 16.18 1.24 -31.04
CA GLU A 77 16.29 1.21 -29.58
C GLU A 77 15.28 0.27 -28.94
N THR A 78 14.31 -0.24 -29.71
CA THR A 78 13.24 -1.08 -29.19
C THR A 78 13.55 -2.55 -29.42
N VAL A 79 13.32 -3.33 -28.38
CA VAL A 79 13.39 -4.81 -28.38
C VAL A 79 11.97 -5.34 -28.22
N PHE A 80 11.48 -6.13 -29.18
CA PHE A 80 10.17 -6.77 -29.10
C PHE A 80 10.20 -7.94 -28.12
N GLY A 81 9.18 -8.09 -27.27
CA GLY A 81 9.09 -9.12 -26.24
C GLY A 81 9.81 -8.77 -24.94
N ILE A 82 10.50 -7.64 -24.87
CA ILE A 82 11.23 -7.19 -23.68
C ILE A 82 10.32 -6.99 -22.47
N ASP A 83 9.05 -6.67 -22.67
CA ASP A 83 8.05 -6.48 -21.61
C ASP A 83 7.79 -7.73 -20.80
N ARG A 84 7.95 -8.92 -21.37
CA ARG A 84 7.89 -10.20 -20.66
C ARG A 84 9.26 -10.64 -20.19
N ALA A 85 10.26 -10.60 -21.07
CA ALA A 85 11.61 -11.05 -20.76
C ALA A 85 12.23 -10.29 -19.57
N ALA A 86 12.04 -8.97 -19.47
CA ALA A 86 12.57 -8.15 -18.39
C ALA A 86 11.91 -8.41 -17.01
N ARG A 87 10.77 -9.12 -16.96
CA ARG A 87 10.10 -9.50 -15.69
C ARG A 87 10.66 -10.78 -15.08
N LEU A 88 11.39 -11.55 -15.86
CA LEU A 88 11.98 -12.80 -15.38
C LEU A 88 13.21 -12.45 -14.51
N ARG A 89 13.10 -12.75 -13.21
CA ARG A 89 14.17 -12.44 -12.24
C ARG A 89 15.38 -13.36 -12.37
N ASP A 90 15.16 -14.59 -12.84
CA ASP A 90 16.15 -15.69 -12.84
C ASP A 90 16.36 -16.24 -14.25
N ALA A 91 16.29 -15.38 -15.28
CA ALA A 91 16.60 -15.81 -16.64
C ALA A 91 18.12 -15.91 -16.83
N ASP A 92 18.63 -17.11 -17.05
CA ASP A 92 20.05 -17.34 -17.34
C ASP A 92 20.47 -16.76 -18.70
N TYR A 93 19.52 -16.74 -19.64
CA TYR A 93 19.75 -16.27 -21.01
C TYR A 93 18.48 -15.77 -21.67
N TYR A 94 18.61 -14.98 -22.74
CA TYR A 94 17.50 -14.65 -23.61
C TYR A 94 17.62 -15.37 -24.95
N ILE A 95 16.45 -15.75 -25.48
CA ILE A 95 16.29 -16.36 -26.78
C ILE A 95 16.09 -15.26 -27.82
N ILE A 96 16.92 -15.26 -28.84
CA ILE A 96 16.88 -14.29 -29.94
C ILE A 96 16.32 -14.97 -31.17
N VAL A 97 15.21 -14.44 -31.65
CA VAL A 97 14.51 -14.87 -32.89
C VAL A 97 14.39 -13.72 -33.88
N GLU A 98 13.96 -14.01 -35.12
CA GLU A 98 13.96 -13.02 -36.20
C GLU A 98 12.84 -11.99 -36.08
N GLY A 99 11.63 -12.43 -35.75
CA GLY A 99 10.44 -11.60 -35.83
C GLY A 99 9.45 -11.70 -34.68
N ALA A 100 8.45 -10.82 -34.72
CA ALA A 100 7.39 -10.77 -33.72
C ALA A 100 6.54 -12.06 -33.63
N PRO A 101 6.20 -12.75 -34.75
CA PRO A 101 5.47 -14.02 -34.66
C PRO A 101 6.24 -15.08 -33.89
N ASP A 102 7.55 -15.17 -34.12
CA ASP A 102 8.41 -16.15 -33.45
C ASP A 102 8.45 -15.91 -31.94
N VAL A 103 8.57 -14.63 -31.52
CA VAL A 103 8.47 -14.26 -30.11
C VAL A 103 7.14 -14.67 -29.52
N LEU A 104 6.03 -14.38 -30.21
CA LEU A 104 4.69 -14.72 -29.72
C LEU A 104 4.51 -16.24 -29.63
N ARG A 105 5.03 -16.99 -30.60
CA ARG A 105 5.03 -18.45 -30.57
C ARG A 105 5.78 -18.99 -29.34
N MET A 106 7.01 -18.56 -29.16
CA MET A 106 7.87 -19.00 -28.06
C MET A 106 7.24 -18.64 -26.70
N GLN A 107 6.70 -17.45 -26.57
CA GLN A 107 5.99 -17.03 -25.36
C GLN A 107 4.71 -17.85 -25.12
N SER A 108 4.00 -18.26 -26.18
CA SER A 108 2.78 -19.08 -26.04
C SER A 108 3.03 -20.47 -25.46
N ILE A 109 4.25 -20.99 -25.62
CA ILE A 109 4.70 -22.27 -25.03
C ILE A 109 5.54 -22.08 -23.76
N GLY A 110 5.57 -20.83 -23.21
CA GLY A 110 6.15 -20.53 -21.91
C GLY A 110 7.62 -20.11 -21.90
N TYR A 111 8.18 -19.69 -23.04
CA TYR A 111 9.51 -19.07 -23.13
C TYR A 111 9.38 -17.56 -23.17
N ASP A 112 8.98 -16.96 -22.06
CA ASP A 112 8.83 -15.51 -21.89
C ASP A 112 10.15 -14.74 -22.02
N ASN A 113 11.31 -15.42 -21.96
CA ASN A 113 12.64 -14.88 -22.19
C ASN A 113 13.00 -14.73 -23.68
N THR A 114 12.02 -14.76 -24.60
CA THR A 114 12.24 -14.62 -26.04
C THR A 114 12.03 -13.20 -26.51
N VAL A 115 12.98 -12.69 -27.33
CA VAL A 115 12.98 -11.32 -27.84
C VAL A 115 13.42 -11.25 -29.31
N ALA A 116 13.03 -10.15 -30.00
CA ALA A 116 13.43 -9.89 -31.37
C ALA A 116 13.72 -8.39 -31.60
N SER A 117 14.51 -8.07 -32.68
CA SER A 117 14.93 -6.70 -33.01
C SER A 117 13.93 -5.90 -33.84
N LEU A 118 12.79 -6.43 -34.29
CA LEU A 118 11.88 -5.82 -35.28
C LEU A 118 12.54 -5.50 -36.64
N GLY A 119 13.75 -6.04 -36.87
CA GLY A 119 14.52 -5.90 -38.12
C GLY A 119 15.62 -6.96 -38.19
N THR A 120 16.40 -6.98 -39.29
CA THR A 120 17.43 -8.01 -39.48
C THR A 120 18.71 -7.77 -38.71
N ALA A 121 19.00 -6.52 -38.31
CA ALA A 121 20.22 -6.16 -37.58
C ALA A 121 19.88 -5.66 -36.18
N TRP A 122 20.69 -6.10 -35.23
CA TRP A 122 20.67 -5.61 -33.84
C TRP A 122 21.59 -4.39 -33.69
N SER A 123 21.10 -3.35 -33.07
CA SER A 123 21.88 -2.15 -32.77
C SER A 123 22.68 -2.30 -31.46
N ASP A 124 23.71 -1.48 -31.30
CA ASP A 124 24.48 -1.39 -30.07
C ASP A 124 23.59 -1.03 -28.88
N SER A 125 22.63 -0.13 -29.07
CA SER A 125 21.67 0.28 -28.02
C SER A 125 20.79 -0.89 -27.55
N GLN A 126 20.34 -1.74 -28.48
CA GLN A 126 19.55 -2.93 -28.14
C GLN A 126 20.39 -3.95 -27.34
N PHE A 127 21.66 -4.21 -27.73
CA PHE A 127 22.55 -5.08 -26.97
C PHE A 127 22.85 -4.53 -25.58
N GLU A 128 23.12 -3.22 -25.46
CA GLU A 128 23.31 -2.58 -24.15
C GLU A 128 22.04 -2.67 -23.27
N GLN A 129 20.87 -2.68 -23.87
CA GLN A 129 19.61 -2.90 -23.16
C GLN A 129 19.53 -4.34 -22.64
N LEU A 130 19.82 -5.37 -23.46
CA LEU A 130 19.80 -6.76 -23.06
C LEU A 130 20.82 -7.08 -21.95
N LYS A 131 21.99 -6.45 -22.02
CA LYS A 131 23.08 -6.65 -21.05
C LYS A 131 22.74 -6.28 -19.62
N LYS A 132 21.68 -5.47 -19.43
CA LYS A 132 21.14 -5.13 -18.11
C LYS A 132 20.41 -6.30 -17.44
N TYR A 133 20.03 -7.31 -18.19
CA TYR A 133 19.21 -8.42 -17.70
C TYR A 133 19.93 -9.76 -17.73
N VAL A 134 20.68 -10.04 -18.81
CA VAL A 134 21.35 -11.33 -19.00
C VAL A 134 22.76 -11.17 -19.52
N SER A 135 23.60 -12.17 -19.26
CA SER A 135 24.95 -12.27 -19.80
C SER A 135 25.06 -13.27 -20.97
N SER A 136 23.99 -14.00 -21.27
CA SER A 136 23.96 -15.05 -22.28
C SER A 136 22.81 -14.86 -23.26
N LEU A 137 23.04 -15.17 -24.54
CA LEU A 137 22.05 -15.11 -25.61
C LEU A 137 22.05 -16.43 -26.40
N CYS A 138 20.86 -16.95 -26.70
CA CYS A 138 20.67 -18.10 -27.56
C CYS A 138 19.94 -17.69 -28.84
N PHE A 139 20.61 -17.72 -29.97
CA PHE A 139 20.04 -17.38 -31.27
C PHE A 139 19.36 -18.60 -31.93
N ILE A 140 18.22 -18.38 -32.56
CA ILE A 140 17.53 -19.34 -33.39
C ILE A 140 17.43 -18.71 -34.81
N PRO A 141 18.31 -19.11 -35.75
CA PRO A 141 18.20 -18.66 -37.13
C PRO A 141 17.01 -19.29 -37.85
N ASP A 142 16.38 -18.52 -38.73
CA ASP A 142 15.50 -19.13 -39.71
C ASP A 142 16.29 -20.06 -40.62
N SER A 143 15.78 -21.27 -40.86
CA SER A 143 16.40 -22.22 -41.79
C SER A 143 15.94 -21.95 -43.20
N ASP A 144 16.60 -21.03 -43.87
CA ASP A 144 16.38 -20.72 -45.25
C ASP A 144 17.61 -21.05 -46.11
N ILE A 145 17.42 -21.32 -47.39
CA ILE A 145 18.49 -21.59 -48.34
C ILE A 145 18.40 -20.52 -49.45
N ALA A 146 19.52 -19.91 -49.76
CA ALA A 146 19.61 -19.01 -50.90
C ALA A 146 20.11 -19.78 -52.14
N GLU A 147 19.63 -19.44 -53.32
CA GLU A 147 20.04 -20.05 -54.59
C GLU A 147 21.56 -20.01 -54.77
N GLY A 148 22.18 -21.17 -54.95
CA GLY A 148 23.62 -21.28 -55.10
C GLY A 148 24.46 -21.18 -53.79
N LYS A 149 23.79 -21.15 -52.60
CA LYS A 149 24.45 -21.14 -51.30
C LYS A 149 23.93 -22.26 -50.39
N PRO A 150 24.76 -22.81 -49.46
CA PRO A 150 24.30 -23.86 -48.56
C PRO A 150 23.44 -23.34 -47.41
N TYR A 151 23.25 -22.01 -47.26
CA TYR A 151 22.40 -21.36 -46.25
C TYR A 151 21.94 -19.96 -46.72
N GLY A 152 20.87 -19.47 -46.17
CA GLY A 152 20.21 -18.22 -46.58
C GLY A 152 20.44 -17.07 -45.63
N PRO A 153 19.69 -15.97 -45.81
CA PRO A 153 19.80 -14.72 -45.11
C PRO A 153 19.65 -14.84 -43.57
N GLY A 154 18.82 -15.77 -43.07
CA GLY A 154 18.62 -15.96 -41.62
C GLY A 154 19.90 -16.37 -40.92
N PHE A 155 20.68 -17.28 -41.55
CA PHE A 155 22.00 -17.68 -41.02
C PHE A 155 23.01 -16.53 -41.09
N GLU A 156 23.05 -15.75 -42.18
CA GLU A 156 23.95 -14.59 -42.34
C GLU A 156 23.63 -13.51 -41.26
N ALA A 157 22.35 -13.30 -40.95
CA ALA A 157 21.92 -12.39 -39.90
C ALA A 157 22.46 -12.83 -38.51
N VAL A 158 22.33 -14.14 -38.19
CA VAL A 158 22.83 -14.67 -36.92
C VAL A 158 24.36 -14.64 -36.89
N MET A 159 25.08 -14.89 -38.00
CA MET A 159 26.54 -14.74 -38.03
C MET A 159 26.98 -13.31 -37.69
N THR A 160 26.30 -12.33 -38.24
CA THR A 160 26.60 -10.90 -38.00
C THR A 160 26.26 -10.47 -36.58
N ASN A 161 25.04 -10.78 -36.14
CA ASN A 161 24.50 -10.36 -34.85
C ASN A 161 25.16 -11.12 -33.69
N GLY A 162 25.43 -12.42 -33.85
CA GLY A 162 26.14 -13.23 -32.86
C GLY A 162 27.58 -12.78 -32.68
N ALA A 163 28.27 -12.43 -33.75
CA ALA A 163 29.62 -11.85 -33.68
C ALA A 163 29.61 -10.48 -32.96
N ALA A 164 28.58 -9.64 -33.21
CA ALA A 164 28.40 -8.37 -32.49
C ALA A 164 28.14 -8.61 -30.99
N ALA A 165 27.29 -9.57 -30.65
CA ALA A 165 27.01 -9.95 -29.27
C ALA A 165 28.23 -10.45 -28.52
N ILE A 166 29.08 -11.31 -29.16
CA ILE A 166 30.37 -11.76 -28.59
C ILE A 166 31.29 -10.56 -28.30
N ARG A 167 31.38 -9.60 -29.24
CA ARG A 167 32.21 -8.40 -29.04
C ARG A 167 31.70 -7.52 -27.90
N LYS A 168 30.38 -7.53 -27.63
CA LYS A 168 29.79 -6.86 -26.48
C LYS A 168 29.91 -7.64 -25.17
N GLY A 169 30.52 -8.85 -25.21
CA GLY A 169 30.84 -9.68 -24.04
C GLY A 169 29.70 -10.58 -23.57
N PHE A 170 28.76 -10.92 -24.46
CA PHE A 170 27.78 -11.97 -24.18
C PHE A 170 28.37 -13.35 -24.40
N HIS A 171 27.93 -14.31 -23.63
CA HIS A 171 28.05 -15.72 -23.96
C HIS A 171 26.96 -16.05 -25.01
N VAL A 172 27.34 -16.57 -26.17
CA VAL A 172 26.41 -16.74 -27.29
C VAL A 172 26.34 -18.21 -27.71
N THR A 173 25.11 -18.74 -27.75
CA THR A 173 24.81 -20.08 -28.30
C THR A 173 23.81 -19.97 -29.45
N VAL A 174 23.73 -21.05 -30.22
CA VAL A 174 22.81 -21.16 -31.38
C VAL A 174 22.08 -22.50 -31.29
N ARG A 175 20.75 -22.47 -31.51
CA ARG A 175 19.94 -23.65 -31.75
C ARG A 175 19.41 -23.56 -33.16
N GLU A 176 19.88 -24.44 -34.04
CA GLU A 176 19.58 -24.43 -35.47
C GLU A 176 18.30 -25.22 -35.73
N LEU A 177 17.36 -24.62 -36.49
CA LEU A 177 16.18 -25.29 -36.96
C LEU A 177 16.53 -26.26 -38.13
N PRO A 178 15.91 -27.45 -38.23
CA PRO A 178 16.06 -28.29 -39.38
C PRO A 178 15.40 -27.66 -40.62
N PHE A 179 15.91 -27.96 -41.78
CA PHE A 179 15.23 -27.62 -43.04
C PHE A 179 13.96 -28.41 -43.21
N ALA A 180 12.90 -27.80 -43.70
CA ALA A 180 11.68 -28.54 -44.11
C ALA A 180 11.88 -29.13 -45.49
N GLU A 181 11.84 -30.48 -45.57
CA GLU A 181 11.88 -31.16 -46.88
C GLU A 181 10.52 -31.07 -47.54
N ILE A 182 10.49 -30.63 -48.81
CA ILE A 182 9.29 -30.66 -49.63
C ILE A 182 9.50 -31.73 -50.71
N PRO A 183 8.48 -32.61 -50.96
CA PRO A 183 8.54 -33.52 -52.07
C PRO A 183 8.72 -32.74 -53.37
N SER A 184 9.81 -33.02 -54.13
CA SER A 184 10.03 -32.48 -55.46
C SER A 184 9.23 -33.26 -56.50
N GLU A 185 8.70 -32.55 -57.53
CA GLU A 185 8.04 -33.20 -58.66
C GLU A 185 9.04 -33.93 -59.55
N THR A 186 10.35 -33.73 -59.36
CA THR A 186 11.43 -34.38 -60.10
C THR A 186 12.07 -35.47 -59.23
N GLU A 187 12.07 -36.74 -59.72
CA GLU A 187 12.74 -37.84 -59.03
C GLU A 187 14.22 -37.56 -58.81
N GLY A 188 14.64 -37.47 -57.52
CA GLY A 188 16.04 -37.26 -57.10
C GLY A 188 16.42 -35.84 -56.64
N GLU A 189 15.56 -34.85 -56.75
CA GLU A 189 15.80 -33.51 -56.16
C GLU A 189 14.99 -33.28 -54.90
N VAL A 190 15.66 -32.92 -53.79
CA VAL A 190 15.00 -32.52 -52.56
C VAL A 190 14.89 -30.99 -52.56
N GLN A 191 13.65 -30.49 -52.57
CA GLN A 191 13.40 -29.05 -52.36
C GLN A 191 13.26 -28.78 -50.84
N TYR A 192 13.85 -27.73 -50.39
CA TYR A 192 13.82 -27.30 -48.96
C TYR A 192 12.97 -26.07 -48.79
N ALA A 193 12.00 -26.15 -47.87
CA ALA A 193 11.24 -25.00 -47.45
C ALA A 193 11.90 -24.30 -46.23
N LYS A 194 11.60 -23.04 -46.09
CA LYS A 194 11.98 -22.25 -44.94
C LYS A 194 11.22 -22.76 -43.68
N ASN A 195 11.97 -23.02 -42.61
CA ASN A 195 11.42 -23.12 -41.26
C ASN A 195 11.82 -21.86 -40.47
N ASP A 196 10.87 -21.31 -39.72
CA ASP A 196 11.06 -20.32 -38.69
C ASP A 196 10.60 -20.85 -37.33
N ALA A 197 10.86 -20.14 -36.26
CA ALA A 197 10.49 -20.58 -34.92
C ALA A 197 8.97 -20.72 -34.77
N ASP A 198 8.16 -19.88 -35.45
CA ASP A 198 6.70 -19.94 -35.43
C ASP A 198 6.18 -21.22 -36.12
N SER A 199 6.79 -21.64 -37.23
CA SER A 199 6.35 -22.82 -37.96
C SER A 199 6.81 -24.15 -37.35
N TYR A 200 8.02 -24.21 -36.80
CA TYR A 200 8.62 -25.47 -36.33
C TYR A 200 8.40 -25.73 -34.83
N ILE A 201 8.61 -24.72 -33.97
CA ILE A 201 8.56 -24.89 -32.50
C ILE A 201 7.12 -24.73 -32.01
N ARG A 202 6.44 -25.84 -31.76
CA ARG A 202 5.04 -25.85 -31.30
C ARG A 202 4.89 -26.25 -29.85
N SER A 203 5.90 -26.90 -29.29
CA SER A 203 5.95 -27.38 -27.91
C SER A 203 7.29 -27.07 -27.26
N ARG A 204 7.39 -27.24 -25.94
CA ARG A 204 8.67 -27.14 -25.21
C ARG A 204 9.65 -28.22 -25.63
N GLU A 205 9.14 -29.40 -25.95
CA GLU A 205 9.92 -30.54 -26.40
C GLU A 205 10.61 -30.23 -27.73
N ASP A 206 9.92 -29.59 -28.66
CA ASP A 206 10.50 -29.18 -29.96
C ASP A 206 11.73 -28.28 -29.74
N TYR A 207 11.60 -27.28 -28.85
CA TYR A 207 12.73 -26.39 -28.54
C TYR A 207 13.88 -27.11 -27.83
N THR A 208 13.58 -27.91 -26.82
CA THR A 208 14.64 -28.62 -26.05
C THR A 208 15.33 -29.72 -26.83
N SER A 209 14.67 -30.30 -27.85
CA SER A 209 15.29 -31.29 -28.74
C SER A 209 16.32 -30.69 -29.70
N LEU A 210 16.28 -29.39 -29.94
CA LEU A 210 17.25 -28.72 -30.79
C LEU A 210 18.62 -28.70 -30.14
N PRO A 211 19.68 -29.20 -30.81
CA PRO A 211 21.03 -29.18 -30.25
C PRO A 211 21.56 -27.77 -30.10
N GLU A 212 22.02 -27.45 -28.89
CA GLU A 212 22.66 -26.18 -28.58
C GLU A 212 24.13 -26.24 -28.90
N LYS A 213 24.64 -25.27 -29.66
CA LYS A 213 26.05 -25.14 -30.00
C LYS A 213 26.60 -23.78 -29.58
N HIS A 214 27.80 -23.73 -29.09
CA HIS A 214 28.49 -22.44 -28.89
C HIS A 214 28.61 -21.71 -30.23
N PHE A 215 28.27 -20.42 -30.28
CA PHE A 215 28.19 -19.63 -31.52
C PHE A 215 29.47 -19.73 -32.37
N ILE A 216 30.66 -19.68 -31.74
CA ILE A 216 31.95 -19.74 -32.43
C ILE A 216 32.11 -21.08 -33.16
N ILE A 217 31.71 -22.16 -32.56
CA ILE A 217 31.77 -23.50 -33.19
C ILE A 217 30.77 -23.59 -34.35
N TRP A 218 29.56 -23.11 -34.11
CA TRP A 218 28.55 -23.04 -35.13
C TRP A 218 28.99 -22.17 -36.34
N LEU A 219 29.54 -20.98 -36.09
CA LEU A 219 30.09 -20.08 -37.10
C LEU A 219 31.22 -20.78 -37.91
N ALA A 220 32.14 -21.43 -37.22
CA ALA A 220 33.23 -22.19 -37.84
C ALA A 220 32.70 -23.26 -38.78
N GLN A 221 31.72 -24.08 -38.34
CA GLN A 221 31.09 -25.11 -39.15
C GLN A 221 30.52 -24.53 -40.47
N LYS A 222 29.81 -23.38 -40.37
CA LYS A 222 29.22 -22.72 -41.54
C LYS A 222 30.25 -22.08 -42.46
N ARG A 223 31.28 -21.42 -41.91
CA ARG A 223 32.34 -20.78 -42.68
C ARG A 223 33.22 -21.78 -43.44
N PHE A 224 33.62 -22.86 -42.78
CA PHE A 224 34.41 -23.90 -43.45
C PHE A 224 33.60 -24.73 -44.48
N LEU A 225 32.28 -24.80 -44.34
CA LEU A 225 31.43 -25.42 -45.35
C LEU A 225 31.48 -24.73 -46.73
N VAL A 226 31.73 -23.42 -46.71
CA VAL A 226 31.72 -22.57 -47.93
C VAL A 226 33.14 -22.32 -48.46
N ALA A 227 34.14 -22.48 -47.62
CA ALA A 227 35.55 -22.22 -47.98
C ALA A 227 36.03 -23.25 -49.02
N GLY A 228 36.22 -22.79 -50.25
CA GLY A 228 36.68 -23.62 -51.40
C GLY A 228 38.17 -23.53 -51.66
N SER A 229 38.94 -22.72 -50.84
CA SER A 229 40.36 -22.52 -51.07
C SER A 229 41.11 -22.30 -49.78
N MET A 230 42.42 -22.60 -49.73
CA MET A 230 43.28 -22.35 -48.58
C MET A 230 43.30 -20.89 -48.13
N VAL A 231 43.09 -19.95 -49.03
CA VAL A 231 43.05 -18.53 -48.74
C VAL A 231 41.79 -18.19 -47.98
N GLU A 232 40.64 -18.76 -48.35
CA GLU A 232 39.36 -18.60 -47.67
C GLU A 232 39.39 -19.27 -46.30
N GLU A 233 39.93 -20.47 -46.19
CA GLU A 233 40.13 -21.14 -44.90
C GLU A 233 40.96 -20.30 -43.93
N ARG A 234 42.04 -19.64 -44.39
CA ARG A 234 42.82 -18.70 -43.60
C ARG A 234 42.02 -17.50 -43.15
N LYS A 235 41.14 -16.97 -43.99
CA LYS A 235 40.25 -15.87 -43.62
C LYS A 235 39.25 -16.32 -42.54
N CYS A 236 38.68 -17.53 -42.67
CA CYS A 236 37.83 -18.11 -41.64
C CYS A 236 38.54 -18.27 -40.31
N VAL A 237 39.75 -18.81 -40.29
CA VAL A 237 40.57 -18.95 -39.08
C VAL A 237 40.80 -17.57 -38.43
N ALA A 238 41.15 -16.54 -39.23
CA ALA A 238 41.39 -15.18 -38.72
C ALA A 238 40.12 -14.56 -38.13
N GLU A 239 38.94 -14.70 -38.80
CA GLU A 239 37.63 -14.22 -38.34
C GLU A 239 37.27 -14.87 -36.98
N ILE A 240 37.40 -16.15 -36.86
CA ILE A 240 37.06 -16.93 -35.67
C ILE A 240 38.05 -16.61 -34.54
N ALA A 241 39.36 -16.50 -34.82
CA ALA A 241 40.36 -16.11 -33.84
C ALA A 241 40.16 -14.70 -33.31
N ASP A 242 39.65 -13.76 -34.15
CA ASP A 242 39.28 -12.41 -33.69
C ASP A 242 38.13 -12.47 -32.70
N LEU A 243 37.14 -13.33 -32.85
CA LEU A 243 36.03 -13.51 -31.90
C LEU A 243 36.45 -14.22 -30.61
N LEU A 244 37.31 -15.23 -30.71
CA LEU A 244 37.82 -15.97 -29.56
C LEU A 244 38.54 -15.08 -28.53
N ARG A 245 39.17 -13.99 -28.94
CA ARG A 245 39.84 -13.05 -28.04
C ARG A 245 38.90 -12.33 -27.08
N TYR A 246 37.59 -12.28 -27.35
CA TYR A 246 36.59 -11.66 -26.47
C TYR A 246 36.05 -12.61 -25.41
N ILE A 247 36.33 -13.93 -25.51
CA ILE A 247 35.94 -14.89 -24.48
C ILE A 247 36.87 -14.71 -23.27
N LYS A 248 36.27 -14.34 -22.15
CA LYS A 248 36.97 -14.09 -20.88
C LYS A 248 37.11 -15.33 -20.00
N ASP A 249 36.11 -16.25 -20.12
CA ASP A 249 36.09 -17.49 -19.38
C ASP A 249 37.09 -18.47 -19.99
N GLN A 250 38.11 -18.84 -19.22
CA GLN A 250 39.21 -19.68 -19.68
C GLN A 250 38.73 -21.11 -20.03
N LEU A 251 37.77 -21.65 -19.29
CA LEU A 251 37.23 -22.99 -19.53
C LEU A 251 36.50 -23.02 -20.88
N VAL A 252 35.58 -22.03 -21.09
CA VAL A 252 34.85 -21.89 -22.36
C VAL A 252 35.82 -21.70 -23.53
N TYR A 253 36.85 -20.87 -23.33
CA TYR A 253 37.89 -20.64 -24.33
C TYR A 253 38.60 -21.95 -24.73
N ASP A 254 39.08 -22.73 -23.73
CA ASP A 254 39.82 -23.98 -23.99
C ASP A 254 38.89 -25.04 -24.63
N GLN A 255 37.61 -25.13 -24.24
CA GLN A 255 36.64 -25.98 -24.89
C GLN A 255 36.38 -25.61 -26.35
N CYS A 256 36.29 -24.28 -26.65
CA CYS A 256 36.18 -23.82 -28.03
C CYS A 256 37.41 -24.20 -28.86
N ILE A 257 38.60 -23.98 -28.35
CA ILE A 257 39.84 -24.33 -29.04
C ILE A 257 39.91 -25.84 -29.34
N GLU A 258 39.52 -26.69 -28.38
CA GLU A 258 39.52 -28.13 -28.56
C GLU A 258 38.53 -28.53 -29.66
N GLN A 259 37.28 -28.02 -29.63
CA GLN A 259 36.28 -28.33 -30.64
C GLN A 259 36.67 -27.81 -32.03
N LEU A 260 37.23 -26.61 -32.13
CA LEU A 260 37.73 -26.04 -33.36
C LEU A 260 38.88 -26.88 -33.93
N SER A 261 39.74 -27.46 -33.10
CA SER A 261 40.85 -28.30 -33.56
C SER A 261 40.37 -29.64 -34.13
N ARG A 262 39.18 -30.12 -33.72
CA ARG A 262 38.50 -31.28 -34.31
C ARG A 262 37.87 -30.98 -35.68
N LEU A 263 37.47 -29.69 -35.90
CA LEU A 263 36.90 -29.23 -37.15
C LEU A 263 37.94 -28.94 -38.20
N HIS A 264 39.02 -28.23 -37.80
CA HIS A 264 40.06 -27.79 -38.72
C HIS A 264 41.38 -27.56 -38.01
N GLY A 265 42.44 -28.22 -38.43
CA GLY A 265 43.83 -28.00 -37.98
C GLY A 265 44.11 -28.59 -36.60
N LYS A 266 45.11 -28.03 -35.93
CA LYS A 266 45.56 -28.47 -34.60
C LYS A 266 45.32 -27.39 -33.56
N VAL A 267 45.23 -27.73 -32.27
CA VAL A 267 45.15 -26.78 -31.13
C VAL A 267 46.15 -25.63 -31.24
N LYS A 268 47.36 -25.90 -31.65
CA LYS A 268 48.41 -24.88 -31.83
C LYS A 268 48.04 -23.83 -32.86
N LEU A 269 47.46 -24.24 -34.01
CA LEU A 269 47.01 -23.31 -35.03
C LEU A 269 46.08 -22.25 -34.48
N TRP A 270 45.07 -22.68 -33.71
CA TRP A 270 44.09 -21.78 -33.14
C TRP A 270 44.66 -20.88 -32.06
N ARG A 271 45.51 -21.39 -31.18
CA ARG A 271 46.21 -20.58 -30.17
C ARG A 271 47.12 -19.54 -30.78
N ASP A 272 47.87 -19.92 -31.82
CA ASP A 272 48.74 -19.00 -32.53
C ASP A 272 47.92 -17.92 -33.26
N ALA A 273 46.81 -18.31 -33.91
CA ALA A 273 45.92 -17.37 -34.59
C ALA A 273 45.27 -16.36 -33.60
N VAL A 274 44.81 -16.82 -32.40
CA VAL A 274 44.32 -15.92 -31.38
C VAL A 274 45.40 -15.00 -30.83
N THR A 275 46.62 -15.50 -30.64
CA THR A 275 47.77 -14.69 -30.21
C THR A 275 48.07 -13.61 -31.25
N GLN A 276 48.04 -13.98 -32.55
CA GLN A 276 48.23 -13.04 -33.63
C GLN A 276 47.10 -12.00 -33.64
N ALA A 277 45.80 -12.41 -33.52
CA ALA A 277 44.66 -11.53 -33.48
C ALA A 277 44.69 -10.58 -32.28
N ARG A 278 45.15 -11.05 -31.10
CA ARG A 278 45.40 -10.21 -29.93
C ARG A 278 46.53 -9.21 -30.18
N GLY A 279 47.62 -9.64 -30.84
CA GLY A 279 48.74 -8.75 -31.23
C GLY A 279 48.33 -7.70 -32.26
N GLU A 280 47.58 -8.10 -33.29
CA GLU A 280 47.04 -7.18 -34.28
C GLU A 280 46.05 -6.20 -33.69
N ALA A 281 45.19 -6.67 -32.79
CA ALA A 281 44.25 -5.83 -32.06
C ALA A 281 44.96 -4.84 -31.14
N ARG A 282 46.02 -5.27 -30.43
CA ARG A 282 46.92 -4.36 -29.69
C ARG A 282 47.52 -3.32 -30.61
N ARG A 283 48.08 -3.73 -31.76
CA ARG A 283 48.64 -2.80 -32.74
C ARG A 283 47.62 -1.85 -33.37
N ARG A 284 46.36 -2.29 -33.57
CA ARG A 284 45.20 -1.44 -34.01
C ARG A 284 44.66 -0.57 -32.90
N ASN A 285 44.61 -1.07 -31.65
CA ASN A 285 44.16 -0.36 -30.47
C ASN A 285 45.22 0.50 -29.81
N ASP A 286 46.52 0.25 -30.04
CA ASP A 286 47.63 1.12 -29.53
C ASP A 286 47.66 2.52 -30.18
N LYS A 287 46.88 2.77 -31.21
CA LYS A 287 46.72 4.13 -31.76
C LYS A 287 45.39 4.82 -31.46
N PRO A 288 44.19 4.15 -31.44
CA PRO A 288 42.93 4.85 -31.10
C PRO A 288 42.45 4.66 -29.64
N ALA A 289 42.75 3.55 -28.94
CA ALA A 289 42.29 3.36 -27.57
C ALA A 289 43.20 4.00 -26.54
N ALA A 290 44.50 4.02 -26.74
CA ALA A 290 45.43 4.79 -25.91
C ALA A 290 45.19 6.29 -26.11
N MET A 291 44.94 6.76 -27.34
CA MET A 291 44.52 8.14 -27.59
C MET A 291 43.16 8.46 -26.94
N ASN A 292 42.20 7.53 -26.92
CA ASN A 292 40.90 7.75 -26.25
C ASN A 292 41.00 7.77 -24.71
N GLU A 293 41.84 6.95 -24.08
CA GLU A 293 42.08 7.04 -22.64
C GLU A 293 42.86 8.27 -22.26
N MET A 294 43.99 8.56 -22.96
CA MET A 294 44.74 9.80 -22.76
C MET A 294 43.91 11.04 -23.07
N GLN A 295 43.06 11.00 -24.11
CA GLN A 295 42.18 12.13 -24.44
C GLN A 295 41.10 12.28 -23.38
N ARG A 296 40.51 11.19 -22.88
CA ARG A 296 39.56 11.21 -21.75
C ARG A 296 40.20 11.69 -20.45
N GLU A 297 41.38 11.20 -20.13
CA GLU A 297 42.14 11.68 -18.97
C GLU A 297 42.48 13.16 -19.10
N ALA A 298 42.97 13.60 -20.27
CA ALA A 298 43.28 15.01 -20.55
C ALA A 298 42.01 15.91 -20.54
N GLU A 299 40.89 15.41 -21.02
CA GLU A 299 39.63 16.14 -21.02
C GLU A 299 39.05 16.28 -19.60
N LEU A 300 39.06 15.18 -18.80
CA LEU A 300 38.69 15.19 -17.40
C LEU A 300 39.59 16.09 -16.56
N LEU A 301 40.87 16.02 -16.84
CA LEU A 301 41.89 16.86 -16.17
C LEU A 301 41.65 18.34 -16.48
N ARG A 302 41.42 18.71 -17.76
CA ARG A 302 41.12 20.06 -18.19
C ARG A 302 39.82 20.60 -17.61
N GLN A 303 38.77 19.76 -17.57
CA GLN A 303 37.41 20.17 -17.20
C GLN A 303 37.22 20.17 -15.67
N PHE A 304 37.73 19.14 -14.97
CA PHE A 304 37.49 18.92 -13.54
C PHE A 304 38.77 18.91 -12.69
N GLY A 305 39.95 18.99 -13.28
CA GLY A 305 41.24 18.90 -12.57
C GLY A 305 41.51 17.55 -11.92
N LEU A 306 40.92 16.47 -12.47
CA LEU A 306 41.10 15.10 -11.99
C LEU A 306 41.04 14.11 -13.17
N PHE A 307 41.54 12.92 -12.97
CA PHE A 307 41.42 11.82 -13.92
C PHE A 307 41.26 10.50 -13.17
N VAL A 308 40.87 9.43 -13.89
CA VAL A 308 40.58 8.11 -13.34
C VAL A 308 41.57 7.10 -13.92
N ARG A 309 42.24 6.34 -13.06
CA ARG A 309 43.10 5.24 -13.44
C ARG A 309 42.97 4.10 -12.41
N GLU A 310 42.86 2.85 -12.85
CA GLU A 310 42.83 1.66 -12.00
C GLU A 310 41.74 1.74 -10.87
N ASN A 311 40.57 2.23 -11.19
CA ASN A 311 39.48 2.47 -10.21
C ASN A 311 39.87 3.44 -9.07
N CYS A 312 40.77 4.37 -9.30
CA CYS A 312 41.17 5.40 -8.38
C CYS A 312 41.03 6.79 -9.03
N TYR A 313 40.71 7.81 -8.24
CA TYR A 313 40.83 9.19 -8.68
C TYR A 313 42.23 9.72 -8.44
N TYR A 314 42.74 10.49 -9.39
CA TYR A 314 44.03 11.20 -9.36
C TYR A 314 43.84 12.68 -9.69
N SER A 315 44.72 13.53 -9.15
CA SER A 315 44.88 14.93 -9.56
C SER A 315 46.36 15.26 -9.74
N ILE A 316 46.66 16.26 -10.53
CA ILE A 316 48.01 16.79 -10.62
C ILE A 316 48.28 17.72 -9.44
N VAL A 317 49.42 17.62 -8.82
CA VAL A 317 49.92 18.53 -7.78
C VAL A 317 50.48 19.76 -8.51
N GLU A 318 50.09 20.97 -8.10
CA GLU A 318 50.43 22.23 -8.81
C GLU A 318 51.93 22.53 -8.86
N ASP A 319 52.74 21.93 -7.95
CA ASP A 319 54.16 22.21 -7.83
C ASP A 319 55.11 21.17 -8.50
N ASP A 320 54.63 19.95 -8.84
CA ASP A 320 55.48 18.85 -9.28
C ASP A 320 55.09 18.21 -10.61
N ASP A 321 54.01 18.62 -11.27
CA ASP A 321 53.42 17.96 -12.45
C ASP A 321 53.21 16.42 -12.32
N GLU A 322 53.37 15.86 -11.11
CA GLU A 322 53.22 14.43 -10.86
C GLU A 322 51.78 14.08 -10.42
N PRO A 323 51.22 12.94 -10.93
CA PRO A 323 49.92 12.48 -10.55
C PRO A 323 49.85 12.03 -9.08
N SER A 324 49.04 12.67 -8.25
CA SER A 324 48.77 12.25 -6.88
C SER A 324 47.44 11.55 -6.77
N ARG A 325 47.43 10.38 -6.15
CA ARG A 325 46.20 9.60 -5.90
C ARG A 325 45.38 10.23 -4.79
N ILE A 326 44.13 10.58 -5.07
CA ILE A 326 43.21 11.22 -4.14
C ILE A 326 42.18 10.26 -3.51
N SER A 327 42.01 9.05 -4.07
CA SER A 327 41.19 7.98 -3.50
C SER A 327 41.72 6.61 -3.94
N ASN A 328 41.33 5.54 -3.23
CA ASN A 328 41.52 4.17 -3.67
C ASN A 328 40.26 3.54 -4.30
N PHE A 329 39.30 4.37 -4.70
CA PHE A 329 38.04 3.99 -5.30
C PHE A 329 37.53 5.05 -6.28
N ILE A 330 36.57 4.64 -7.13
CA ILE A 330 35.78 5.51 -7.95
C ILE A 330 34.30 5.42 -7.56
N MET A 331 33.54 6.46 -7.86
CA MET A 331 32.07 6.53 -7.69
C MET A 331 31.43 6.64 -9.07
N GLU A 332 30.44 5.81 -9.33
CA GLU A 332 29.55 5.88 -10.48
C GLU A 332 28.19 6.35 -9.98
N PRO A 333 27.67 7.49 -10.46
CA PRO A 333 26.36 7.97 -10.03
C PRO A 333 25.28 7.10 -10.65
N LEU A 334 24.31 6.65 -9.82
CA LEU A 334 23.18 5.86 -10.27
C LEU A 334 21.92 6.72 -10.30
N PHE A 335 21.57 7.35 -9.16
CA PHE A 335 20.42 8.21 -9.06
C PHE A 335 20.64 9.37 -8.09
N HIS A 336 20.06 10.52 -8.41
CA HIS A 336 19.77 11.59 -7.47
C HIS A 336 18.35 11.41 -6.99
N ILE A 337 18.17 11.22 -5.68
CA ILE A 337 16.86 11.09 -5.06
C ILE A 337 16.40 12.47 -4.61
N GLU A 338 15.42 12.99 -5.32
CA GLU A 338 14.78 14.25 -4.98
C GLU A 338 13.88 14.06 -3.75
N ASP A 339 14.18 14.81 -2.70
CA ASP A 339 13.43 14.84 -1.47
C ASP A 339 13.39 16.29 -0.97
N GLU A 340 12.21 16.83 -0.66
CA GLU A 340 12.02 18.23 -0.24
C GLU A 340 12.83 18.62 1.00
N ILE A 341 13.24 17.67 1.83
CA ILE A 341 13.95 17.95 3.09
C ILE A 341 15.45 17.65 2.96
N ASN A 342 15.82 16.53 2.37
CA ASN A 342 17.22 16.09 2.28
C ASN A 342 17.41 15.26 1.00
N GLY A 343 17.86 15.89 -0.06
CA GLY A 343 18.27 15.19 -1.26
C GLY A 343 19.38 14.16 -0.94
N THR A 344 19.26 12.99 -1.52
CA THR A 344 20.27 11.92 -1.37
C THR A 344 20.72 11.45 -2.74
N ARG A 345 21.89 10.82 -2.80
CA ARG A 345 22.42 10.27 -4.05
C ARG A 345 22.87 8.84 -3.86
N ILE A 346 22.52 8.00 -4.82
CA ILE A 346 22.91 6.60 -4.85
C ILE A 346 24.11 6.47 -5.77
N PHE A 347 25.20 5.90 -5.25
CA PHE A 347 26.44 5.64 -5.97
C PHE A 347 26.78 4.15 -5.96
N ARG A 348 27.28 3.66 -7.10
CA ARG A 348 28.05 2.42 -7.13
C ARG A 348 29.53 2.80 -6.93
N MET A 349 30.14 2.27 -5.87
CA MET A 349 31.53 2.48 -5.55
C MET A 349 32.33 1.24 -5.93
N ARG A 350 33.45 1.45 -6.61
CA ARG A 350 34.39 0.38 -6.97
C ARG A 350 35.79 0.78 -6.51
N ASN A 351 36.42 -0.06 -5.70
CA ASN A 351 37.77 0.22 -5.25
C ASN A 351 38.83 -0.39 -6.17
N MET A 352 40.12 -0.08 -5.90
CA MET A 352 41.27 -0.58 -6.67
C MET A 352 41.41 -2.12 -6.69
N TYR A 353 40.72 -2.81 -5.75
CA TYR A 353 40.69 -4.28 -5.69
C TYR A 353 39.49 -4.88 -6.42
N ASN A 354 38.74 -4.08 -7.22
CA ASN A 354 37.50 -4.44 -7.92
C ASN A 354 36.33 -4.82 -7.01
N VAL A 355 36.39 -4.49 -5.72
CA VAL A 355 35.24 -4.68 -4.84
C VAL A 355 34.20 -3.60 -5.13
N CYS A 356 32.93 -4.02 -5.39
CA CYS A 356 31.83 -3.12 -5.66
C CYS A 356 30.88 -3.06 -4.45
N ARG A 357 30.41 -1.84 -4.13
CA ARG A 357 29.34 -1.57 -3.15
C ARG A 357 28.42 -0.50 -3.69
N VAL A 358 27.14 -0.60 -3.34
CA VAL A 358 26.17 0.46 -3.59
C VAL A 358 25.90 1.17 -2.27
N ILE A 359 25.90 2.49 -2.29
CA ILE A 359 25.72 3.34 -1.11
C ILE A 359 24.76 4.49 -1.42
N GLU A 360 23.92 4.84 -0.43
CA GLU A 360 23.16 6.10 -0.40
C GLU A 360 23.90 7.10 0.47
N LEU A 361 24.20 8.27 -0.09
CA LEU A 361 24.85 9.41 0.56
C LEU A 361 23.92 10.61 0.60
N LYS A 362 23.73 11.17 1.79
CA LYS A 362 23.01 12.43 1.97
C LYS A 362 23.88 13.59 1.51
N GLU A 363 23.25 14.70 1.06
CA GLU A 363 24.03 15.88 0.69
C GLU A 363 24.87 16.41 1.86
N SER A 364 24.37 16.31 3.11
CA SER A 364 25.17 16.66 4.32
C SER A 364 26.43 15.78 4.51
N GLU A 365 26.40 14.54 4.07
CA GLU A 365 27.54 13.61 4.10
C GLU A 365 28.54 13.94 2.97
N LEU A 366 28.05 14.42 1.83
CA LEU A 366 28.88 14.85 0.70
C LEU A 366 29.49 16.25 0.86
N CYS A 367 28.94 17.10 1.71
CA CYS A 367 29.44 18.45 1.98
C CYS A 367 30.46 18.51 3.12
N SER A 368 30.56 17.47 3.95
CA SER A 368 31.51 17.37 5.06
C SER A 368 32.54 16.27 4.78
N LEU A 369 33.82 16.65 4.67
CA LEU A 369 34.90 15.69 4.42
C LEU A 369 34.96 14.59 5.48
N SER A 370 34.79 14.95 6.76
CA SER A 370 34.80 14.00 7.88
C SER A 370 33.65 13.01 7.78
N ASN A 371 32.42 13.50 7.52
CA ASN A 371 31.25 12.64 7.39
C ASN A 371 31.37 11.72 6.17
N PHE A 372 31.89 12.25 5.05
CA PHE A 372 32.15 11.47 3.86
C PHE A 372 33.16 10.34 4.11
N GLN A 373 34.33 10.68 4.72
CA GLN A 373 35.37 9.70 5.04
C GLN A 373 34.87 8.64 6.01
N GLN A 374 34.09 9.02 7.04
CA GLN A 374 33.48 8.07 7.97
C GLN A 374 32.52 7.13 7.26
N LYS A 375 31.70 7.68 6.39
CA LYS A 375 30.67 6.91 5.67
C LYS A 375 31.28 5.95 4.66
N VAL A 376 32.25 6.39 3.85
CA VAL A 376 32.89 5.48 2.88
C VAL A 376 33.79 4.46 3.57
N GLY A 377 34.48 4.84 4.65
CA GLY A 377 35.31 3.93 5.47
C GLY A 377 34.50 2.80 6.11
N SER A 378 33.23 3.05 6.46
CA SER A 378 32.32 2.02 7.02
C SER A 378 31.99 0.91 6.03
N LEU A 379 32.23 1.10 4.73
CA LEU A 379 32.05 0.07 3.69
C LEU A 379 33.20 -0.94 3.60
N GLY A 380 34.31 -0.71 4.34
CA GLY A 380 35.51 -1.53 4.31
C GLY A 380 36.69 -0.81 3.65
N ASN A 381 37.35 -1.42 2.67
CA ASN A 381 38.56 -0.89 2.05
C ASN A 381 38.30 0.25 1.05
N TYR A 382 37.68 1.33 1.51
CA TYR A 382 37.41 2.55 0.76
C TYR A 382 38.01 3.74 1.50
N VAL A 383 39.01 4.37 0.93
CA VAL A 383 39.75 5.45 1.57
C VAL A 383 39.80 6.67 0.66
N TRP A 384 39.42 7.79 1.20
CA TRP A 384 39.59 9.11 0.59
C TRP A 384 40.83 9.77 1.18
N LEU A 385 41.78 10.15 0.33
CA LEU A 385 43.13 10.57 0.73
C LEU A 385 43.36 12.10 0.65
N SER A 386 42.39 12.84 0.07
CA SER A 386 42.59 14.24 -0.25
C SER A 386 41.66 15.19 0.53
N LYS A 387 41.79 16.49 0.26
CA LYS A 387 41.00 17.56 0.91
C LYS A 387 39.61 17.72 0.28
N ILE A 388 38.79 18.59 0.87
CA ILE A 388 37.41 18.83 0.47
C ILE A 388 37.29 19.45 -0.93
N ASP A 389 38.23 20.28 -1.36
CA ASP A 389 38.27 20.88 -2.70
C ASP A 389 38.26 19.80 -3.80
N LYS A 390 39.06 18.74 -3.62
CA LYS A 390 39.12 17.62 -4.56
C LYS A 390 37.82 16.83 -4.55
N LEU A 391 37.17 16.68 -3.38
CA LEU A 391 35.84 16.05 -3.29
C LEU A 391 34.79 16.86 -4.05
N ASN A 392 34.83 18.20 -3.95
CA ASN A 392 33.90 19.06 -4.67
C ASN A 392 34.08 18.95 -6.20
N ARG A 393 35.31 18.81 -6.70
CA ARG A 393 35.56 18.59 -8.13
C ARG A 393 35.04 17.21 -8.59
N VAL A 394 35.18 16.18 -7.77
CA VAL A 394 34.58 14.86 -8.04
C VAL A 394 33.06 14.94 -8.04
N LYS A 395 32.45 15.71 -7.11
CA LYS A 395 31.00 15.96 -7.09
C LYS A 395 30.54 16.61 -8.39
N GLU A 396 31.20 17.69 -8.83
CA GLU A 396 30.86 18.38 -10.07
C GLU A 396 30.88 17.43 -11.28
N TYR A 397 31.90 16.60 -11.40
CA TYR A 397 31.99 15.57 -12.42
C TYR A 397 30.84 14.56 -12.35
N LEU A 398 30.48 14.08 -11.16
CA LEU A 398 29.45 13.06 -10.97
C LEU A 398 28.05 13.61 -11.20
N TYR A 399 27.79 14.87 -10.77
CA TYR A 399 26.44 15.45 -10.82
C TYR A 399 25.98 15.73 -12.26
N SER A 400 26.92 15.90 -13.19
CA SER A 400 26.59 16.07 -14.62
C SER A 400 26.05 14.82 -15.31
N LYS A 401 26.07 13.64 -14.64
CA LYS A 401 25.74 12.32 -15.23
C LYS A 401 24.65 11.55 -14.48
N THR A 402 23.93 12.19 -13.58
CA THR A 402 23.04 11.49 -12.66
C THR A 402 21.59 11.59 -13.13
N ASP A 403 20.89 10.45 -13.27
CA ASP A 403 19.42 10.38 -13.40
C ASP A 403 18.77 10.78 -12.07
N THR A 404 17.55 11.33 -12.14
CA THR A 404 16.76 11.72 -10.97
C THR A 404 15.63 10.76 -10.67
N ALA A 405 15.31 10.58 -9.38
CA ALA A 405 14.14 9.85 -8.92
C ALA A 405 13.51 10.57 -7.72
N GLU A 406 12.19 10.66 -7.71
CA GLU A 406 11.44 11.27 -6.61
C GLU A 406 11.18 10.25 -5.49
N ARG A 407 11.43 10.62 -4.24
CA ARG A 407 11.18 9.75 -3.08
C ARG A 407 9.69 9.65 -2.76
N ILE A 408 9.16 8.45 -2.72
CA ILE A 408 7.81 8.19 -2.19
C ILE A 408 7.89 8.13 -0.67
N ARG A 409 7.35 9.16 -0.01
CA ARG A 409 7.37 9.29 1.46
C ARG A 409 6.25 8.52 2.14
N LYS A 410 5.10 8.40 1.49
CA LYS A 410 3.93 7.69 1.99
C LYS A 410 3.50 6.65 0.98
N LEU A 411 3.31 5.43 1.44
CA LEU A 411 2.72 4.37 0.64
C LEU A 411 1.21 4.60 0.44
N GLY A 412 0.58 3.78 -0.40
CA GLY A 412 -0.82 3.92 -0.76
C GLY A 412 -1.02 4.82 -1.97
N TRP A 413 -2.16 5.52 -2.03
CA TRP A 413 -2.54 6.28 -3.21
C TRP A 413 -1.73 7.58 -3.36
N ASN A 414 -1.01 7.71 -4.47
CA ASN A 414 -0.37 8.94 -4.91
C ASN A 414 -1.27 9.66 -5.93
N ALA A 415 -1.94 10.72 -5.48
CA ALA A 415 -2.90 11.44 -6.31
C ALA A 415 -2.26 12.27 -7.44
N ALA A 416 -1.01 12.72 -7.24
CA ALA A 416 -0.30 13.51 -8.24
C ALA A 416 0.09 12.67 -9.47
N GLU A 417 0.46 11.42 -9.23
CA GLU A 417 1.00 10.53 -10.26
C GLU A 417 0.01 9.39 -10.66
N GLY A 418 -1.12 9.27 -9.94
CA GLY A 418 -2.19 8.34 -10.29
C GLY A 418 -1.86 6.86 -10.09
N PHE A 419 -1.02 6.51 -9.12
CA PHE A 419 -0.70 5.12 -8.78
C PHE A 419 -0.90 4.80 -7.30
N PHE A 420 -0.97 3.50 -6.96
CA PHE A 420 -0.96 3.02 -5.58
C PHE A 420 0.40 2.39 -5.28
N ALA A 421 1.09 2.90 -4.24
CA ALA A 421 2.43 2.46 -3.87
C ALA A 421 2.39 1.40 -2.76
N PHE A 422 3.13 0.31 -2.96
CA PHE A 422 3.52 -0.67 -1.95
C PHE A 422 5.01 -0.53 -1.65
N GLY A 423 5.49 -1.12 -0.55
CA GLY A 423 6.91 -1.10 -0.20
C GLY A 423 7.83 -1.79 -1.21
N ASN A 424 7.29 -2.62 -2.11
CA ASN A 424 8.02 -3.33 -3.14
C ASN A 424 7.63 -2.97 -4.58
N GLY A 425 6.80 -1.93 -4.79
CA GLY A 425 6.40 -1.52 -6.14
C GLY A 425 5.22 -0.58 -6.20
N ILE A 426 4.74 -0.30 -7.40
CA ILE A 426 3.57 0.53 -7.66
C ILE A 426 2.53 -0.21 -8.52
N PHE A 427 1.26 0.00 -8.22
CA PHE A 427 0.15 -0.41 -9.07
C PHE A 427 -0.36 0.78 -9.87
N LEU A 428 -0.29 0.65 -11.20
CA LEU A 428 -0.57 1.73 -12.12
C LEU A 428 -1.27 1.20 -13.36
N ALA A 429 -2.39 1.81 -13.73
CA ALA A 429 -3.16 1.45 -14.94
C ALA A 429 -3.42 -0.08 -15.06
N GLY A 430 -3.84 -0.71 -13.99
CA GLY A 430 -4.16 -2.15 -13.95
C GLY A 430 -2.96 -3.09 -13.87
N THR A 431 -1.73 -2.58 -13.72
CA THR A 431 -0.52 -3.41 -13.68
C THR A 431 0.34 -3.08 -12.47
N PHE A 432 0.81 -4.10 -11.76
CA PHE A 432 1.81 -3.95 -10.70
C PHE A 432 3.23 -3.99 -11.29
N SER A 433 4.04 -2.99 -10.95
CA SER A 433 5.46 -2.91 -11.31
C SER A 433 6.31 -2.93 -10.04
N ALA A 434 7.15 -3.95 -9.90
CA ALA A 434 8.06 -4.06 -8.77
C ALA A 434 9.21 -3.05 -8.89
N VAL A 435 9.77 -2.64 -7.75
CA VAL A 435 11.03 -1.88 -7.72
C VAL A 435 12.20 -2.76 -8.15
N ASP A 436 13.25 -2.12 -8.69
CA ASP A 436 14.52 -2.78 -8.97
C ASP A 436 15.37 -2.97 -7.69
N ASP A 437 16.57 -3.53 -7.85
CA ASP A 437 17.52 -3.78 -6.78
C ASP A 437 17.93 -2.51 -5.99
N LEU A 438 17.77 -1.34 -6.59
CA LEU A 438 18.08 -0.06 -5.96
C LEU A 438 16.85 0.55 -5.27
N GLY A 439 15.67 -0.03 -5.44
CA GLY A 439 14.40 0.51 -4.96
C GLY A 439 13.77 1.52 -5.92
N ILE A 440 14.17 1.50 -7.20
CA ILE A 440 13.63 2.40 -8.22
C ILE A 440 12.53 1.70 -9.01
N VAL A 441 11.44 2.45 -9.26
CA VAL A 441 10.36 2.06 -10.16
C VAL A 441 9.99 3.25 -11.04
N ARG A 442 9.53 3.02 -12.26
CA ARG A 442 9.18 4.11 -13.19
C ARG A 442 7.67 4.20 -13.39
N GLY A 443 7.15 5.43 -13.35
CA GLY A 443 5.76 5.79 -13.65
C GLY A 443 5.46 5.93 -15.15
N ILE A 444 4.26 6.47 -15.47
CA ILE A 444 3.74 6.56 -16.85
C ILE A 444 4.67 7.36 -17.78
N ASN A 445 5.16 8.48 -17.32
CA ASN A 445 5.96 9.42 -18.13
C ASN A 445 7.46 9.11 -18.09
N GLY A 446 7.85 7.88 -17.68
CA GLY A 446 9.25 7.54 -17.51
C GLY A 446 9.89 8.16 -16.24
N LYS A 447 9.18 8.98 -15.50
CA LYS A 447 9.61 9.55 -14.21
C LYS A 447 9.94 8.42 -13.24
N ALA A 448 11.10 8.49 -12.62
CA ALA A 448 11.55 7.48 -11.68
C ALA A 448 11.11 7.83 -10.25
N PHE A 449 10.70 6.80 -9.49
CA PHE A 449 10.31 6.91 -8.09
C PHE A 449 11.17 5.97 -7.25
N TYR A 450 11.51 6.42 -6.05
CA TYR A 450 12.35 5.70 -5.11
C TYR A 450 11.53 5.20 -3.91
N ILE A 451 11.50 3.87 -3.75
CA ILE A 451 10.87 3.15 -2.64
C ILE A 451 11.92 2.20 -2.05
N PRO A 452 12.66 2.63 -1.01
CA PRO A 452 13.85 1.92 -0.53
C PRO A 452 13.60 0.64 0.27
N ALA A 453 12.39 0.42 0.75
CA ALA A 453 12.09 -0.57 1.78
C ALA A 453 12.56 -2.00 1.47
N THR A 454 12.47 -2.42 0.21
CA THR A 454 12.87 -3.75 -0.26
C THR A 454 14.14 -3.75 -1.11
N SER A 455 14.83 -2.59 -1.21
CA SER A 455 16.07 -2.48 -1.98
C SER A 455 17.22 -3.29 -1.35
N LYS A 456 18.16 -3.73 -2.18
CA LYS A 456 19.39 -4.41 -1.69
C LYS A 456 20.27 -3.52 -0.83
N ILE A 457 20.13 -2.21 -0.91
CA ILE A 457 20.89 -1.24 -0.10
C ILE A 457 20.57 -1.42 1.39
N TYR A 458 19.30 -1.70 1.72
CA TYR A 458 18.82 -1.79 3.09
C TYR A 458 18.40 -3.20 3.53
N LEU A 459 18.70 -4.23 2.73
CA LEU A 459 18.26 -5.61 2.97
C LEU A 459 18.68 -6.13 4.35
N ASN A 460 19.87 -5.76 4.81
CA ASN A 460 20.44 -6.22 6.09
C ASN A 460 20.09 -5.30 7.28
N ASN A 461 19.38 -4.19 7.07
CA ASN A 461 18.98 -3.28 8.14
C ASN A 461 17.46 -3.38 8.34
N LEU A 462 17.05 -4.30 9.22
CA LEU A 462 15.64 -4.58 9.50
C LEU A 462 14.97 -3.54 10.41
N GLU A 463 15.73 -2.65 11.03
CA GLU A 463 15.19 -1.64 11.95
C GLU A 463 14.55 -0.46 11.22
N ILE A 464 14.95 -0.21 9.96
CA ILE A 464 14.39 0.87 9.14
C ILE A 464 13.31 0.34 8.19
N PHE A 465 12.38 1.20 7.82
CA PHE A 465 11.28 0.88 6.90
C PHE A 465 10.40 -0.29 7.36
N GLN A 466 10.24 -0.47 8.68
CA GLN A 466 9.49 -1.60 9.23
C GLN A 466 8.05 -1.67 8.72
N PHE A 467 7.37 -0.52 8.66
CA PHE A 467 6.01 -0.44 8.15
C PHE A 467 5.94 -0.71 6.65
N GLU A 468 6.82 -0.08 5.87
CA GLU A 468 6.85 -0.19 4.42
C GLU A 468 7.18 -1.62 3.97
N ARG A 469 7.98 -2.36 4.76
CA ARG A 469 8.30 -3.77 4.51
C ARG A 469 7.14 -4.72 4.77
N LEU A 470 6.19 -4.32 5.59
CA LEU A 470 4.96 -5.08 5.87
C LEU A 470 3.84 -4.74 4.88
N MET A 471 3.94 -3.59 4.19
CA MET A 471 3.01 -3.18 3.15
C MET A 471 3.58 -3.53 1.77
N VAL A 472 3.69 -4.81 1.47
CA VAL A 472 4.22 -5.33 0.21
C VAL A 472 3.12 -6.07 -0.56
N HIS A 473 3.23 -6.08 -1.89
CA HIS A 473 2.37 -6.91 -2.73
C HIS A 473 3.08 -8.21 -3.07
N GLU A 474 2.47 -9.32 -2.69
CA GLU A 474 2.87 -10.67 -3.10
C GLU A 474 1.67 -11.40 -3.70
N ASN A 475 1.85 -12.00 -4.85
CA ASN A 475 0.80 -12.75 -5.53
C ASN A 475 0.87 -14.23 -5.15
N ARG A 476 0.74 -14.55 -3.85
CA ARG A 476 0.85 -15.93 -3.34
C ARG A 476 -0.50 -16.61 -3.11
N ASN A 477 -1.57 -15.83 -3.02
CA ASN A 477 -2.89 -16.34 -2.69
C ASN A 477 -3.82 -16.24 -3.91
N GLY A 478 -4.52 -17.32 -4.21
CA GLY A 478 -5.49 -17.41 -5.31
C GLY A 478 -6.95 -17.28 -4.87
N ILE A 479 -7.22 -16.81 -3.63
CA ILE A 479 -8.61 -16.65 -3.18
C ILE A 479 -9.30 -15.54 -3.98
N LYS A 480 -10.55 -15.80 -4.40
CA LYS A 480 -11.38 -14.80 -5.07
C LYS A 480 -12.04 -13.88 -4.05
N LEU A 481 -12.38 -12.66 -4.46
CA LEU A 481 -13.07 -11.69 -3.63
C LEU A 481 -14.39 -12.25 -3.05
N TYR A 482 -15.18 -12.92 -3.89
CA TYR A 482 -16.42 -13.59 -3.47
C TYR A 482 -16.21 -14.58 -2.32
N ASP A 483 -15.20 -15.46 -2.44
CA ASP A 483 -14.92 -16.48 -1.44
C ASP A 483 -14.43 -15.90 -0.12
N TYR A 484 -13.63 -14.83 -0.19
CA TYR A 484 -13.18 -14.12 1.00
C TYR A 484 -14.36 -13.48 1.74
N VAL A 485 -15.18 -12.70 1.03
CA VAL A 485 -16.33 -12.02 1.64
C VAL A 485 -17.37 -13.00 2.17
N LYS A 486 -17.57 -14.12 1.48
CA LYS A 486 -18.43 -15.21 1.96
C LYS A 486 -17.97 -15.76 3.31
N ARG A 487 -16.67 -16.07 3.46
CA ARG A 487 -16.11 -16.51 4.74
C ARG A 487 -16.21 -15.45 5.84
N LEU A 488 -16.05 -14.19 5.48
CA LEU A 488 -16.21 -13.09 6.42
C LEU A 488 -17.65 -13.01 6.93
N MET A 489 -18.64 -13.19 6.04
CA MET A 489 -20.07 -13.18 6.40
C MET A 489 -20.49 -14.43 7.18
N GLU A 490 -19.91 -15.59 6.91
CA GLU A 490 -20.14 -16.83 7.68
C GLU A 490 -19.76 -16.67 9.16
N VAL A 491 -18.75 -15.82 9.47
CA VAL A 491 -18.28 -15.57 10.84
C VAL A 491 -18.99 -14.39 11.49
N PHE A 492 -19.23 -13.30 10.77
CA PHE A 492 -19.67 -12.02 11.35
C PHE A 492 -21.06 -11.56 10.88
N GLY A 493 -21.73 -12.36 10.05
CA GLY A 493 -23.08 -12.07 9.58
C GLY A 493 -23.21 -10.74 8.84
N GLU A 494 -24.32 -10.01 9.07
CA GLU A 494 -24.65 -8.74 8.41
C GLU A 494 -23.57 -7.65 8.68
N ASN A 495 -22.93 -7.65 9.85
CA ASN A 495 -21.86 -6.70 10.18
C ASN A 495 -20.66 -6.80 9.23
N ALA A 496 -20.39 -7.99 8.68
CA ALA A 496 -19.31 -8.21 7.72
C ALA A 496 -19.51 -7.41 6.44
N SER A 497 -20.76 -7.35 5.91
CA SER A 497 -21.03 -6.61 4.67
C SER A 497 -20.77 -5.11 4.83
N VAL A 498 -21.17 -4.52 5.96
CA VAL A 498 -20.92 -3.10 6.26
C VAL A 498 -19.42 -2.84 6.45
N ALA A 499 -18.73 -3.69 7.20
CA ALA A 499 -17.30 -3.56 7.45
C ALA A 499 -16.48 -3.71 6.16
N PHE A 500 -16.86 -4.63 5.28
CA PHE A 500 -16.27 -4.79 3.96
C PHE A 500 -16.53 -3.56 3.07
N CYS A 501 -17.75 -3.04 3.03
CA CYS A 501 -18.06 -1.82 2.27
C CYS A 501 -17.32 -0.59 2.82
N TYR A 502 -17.04 -0.55 4.11
CA TYR A 502 -16.17 0.45 4.70
C TYR A 502 -14.72 0.31 4.21
N LEU A 503 -14.20 -0.92 4.08
CA LEU A 503 -12.89 -1.18 3.46
C LEU A 503 -12.85 -0.68 2.02
N LEU A 504 -13.89 -0.99 1.21
CA LEU A 504 -14.01 -0.46 -0.15
C LEU A 504 -13.97 1.07 -0.17
N ALA A 505 -14.73 1.72 0.74
CA ALA A 505 -14.71 3.18 0.86
C ALA A 505 -13.33 3.71 1.22
N THR A 506 -12.58 2.99 2.04
CA THR A 506 -11.23 3.37 2.45
C THR A 506 -10.27 3.43 1.27
N LEU A 507 -10.35 2.52 0.30
CA LEU A 507 -9.53 2.50 -0.91
C LEU A 507 -9.75 3.75 -1.80
N PHE A 508 -10.94 4.33 -1.75
CA PHE A 508 -11.33 5.50 -2.53
C PHE A 508 -11.56 6.74 -1.67
N ARG A 509 -10.98 6.75 -0.45
CA ARG A 509 -11.23 7.80 0.54
C ARG A 509 -10.94 9.21 0.02
N ASP A 510 -9.93 9.40 -0.78
CA ASP A 510 -9.60 10.70 -1.38
C ASP A 510 -10.73 11.24 -2.28
N ILE A 511 -11.37 10.39 -3.07
CA ILE A 511 -12.52 10.74 -3.92
C ILE A 511 -13.74 11.05 -3.04
N ILE A 512 -14.02 10.18 -2.08
CA ILE A 512 -15.15 10.33 -1.15
C ILE A 512 -14.99 11.62 -0.34
N PHE A 513 -13.81 11.85 0.22
CA PHE A 513 -13.55 13.03 1.05
C PHE A 513 -13.63 14.36 0.28
N ARG A 514 -13.24 14.37 -1.00
CA ARG A 514 -13.44 15.54 -1.87
C ARG A 514 -14.93 15.93 -1.97
N ARG A 515 -15.83 14.93 -1.96
CA ARG A 515 -17.28 15.13 -2.08
C ARG A 515 -17.96 15.44 -0.74
N THR A 516 -17.58 14.72 0.32
CA THR A 516 -18.31 14.72 1.60
C THR A 516 -17.71 15.64 2.65
N ARG A 517 -16.39 15.94 2.55
CA ARG A 517 -15.59 16.67 3.52
C ARG A 517 -15.47 15.99 4.88
N HIS A 518 -15.85 14.73 4.97
CA HIS A 518 -15.67 13.88 6.15
C HIS A 518 -15.51 12.43 5.76
N PHE A 519 -14.98 11.63 6.70
CA PHE A 519 -14.89 10.19 6.56
C PHE A 519 -15.08 9.55 7.93
N PRO A 520 -16.07 8.63 8.10
CA PRO A 520 -16.37 8.05 9.39
C PRO A 520 -15.26 7.14 9.90
N ILE A 521 -15.25 6.90 11.21
CA ILE A 521 -14.47 5.84 11.85
C ILE A 521 -15.35 4.60 11.90
N LEU A 522 -14.84 3.42 11.60
CA LEU A 522 -15.52 2.16 11.81
C LEU A 522 -15.33 1.73 13.27
N ASN A 523 -16.38 1.74 14.07
CA ASN A 523 -16.31 1.32 15.46
C ASN A 523 -16.88 -0.09 15.66
N LEU A 524 -16.06 -1.02 16.11
CA LEU A 524 -16.40 -2.40 16.40
C LEU A 524 -16.50 -2.59 17.91
N PHE A 525 -17.72 -2.71 18.41
CA PHE A 525 -18.06 -2.79 19.82
C PHE A 525 -18.53 -4.19 20.20
N GLY A 526 -18.16 -4.66 21.39
CA GLY A 526 -18.67 -5.92 21.96
C GLY A 526 -17.78 -6.45 23.06
N GLU A 527 -18.24 -7.49 23.76
CA GLU A 527 -17.49 -8.16 24.81
C GLU A 527 -16.18 -8.77 24.33
N LYS A 528 -15.29 -9.12 25.28
CA LYS A 528 -14.06 -9.83 24.98
C LYS A 528 -14.35 -11.20 24.34
N GLY A 529 -13.64 -11.53 23.26
CA GLY A 529 -13.79 -12.82 22.58
C GLY A 529 -14.88 -12.85 21.49
N THR A 530 -15.46 -11.70 21.07
CA THR A 530 -16.45 -11.63 19.99
C THR A 530 -15.83 -11.47 18.60
N GLY A 531 -14.51 -11.56 18.44
CA GLY A 531 -13.81 -11.53 17.15
C GLY A 531 -13.62 -10.15 16.51
N LYS A 532 -13.90 -9.03 17.19
CA LYS A 532 -13.77 -7.66 16.66
C LYS A 532 -12.40 -7.37 16.05
N THR A 533 -11.35 -7.65 16.82
CA THR A 533 -9.97 -7.41 16.37
C THR A 533 -9.63 -8.26 15.15
N ILE A 534 -10.10 -9.52 15.11
CA ILE A 534 -9.93 -10.39 13.94
C ILE A 534 -10.64 -9.83 12.71
N LEU A 535 -11.88 -9.32 12.84
CA LEU A 535 -12.54 -8.65 11.74
C LEU A 535 -11.71 -7.46 11.24
N ALA A 536 -11.29 -6.58 12.15
CA ALA A 536 -10.51 -5.40 11.78
C ALA A 536 -9.16 -5.75 11.12
N THR A 537 -8.43 -6.73 11.68
CA THR A 537 -7.14 -7.17 11.12
C THR A 537 -7.31 -7.96 9.82
N SER A 538 -8.43 -8.67 9.63
CA SER A 538 -8.73 -9.33 8.36
C SER A 538 -8.94 -8.31 7.23
N LEU A 539 -9.60 -7.20 7.51
CA LEU A 539 -9.72 -6.09 6.57
C LEU A 539 -8.37 -5.39 6.34
N GLN A 540 -7.53 -5.29 7.37
CA GLN A 540 -6.20 -4.70 7.27
C GLN A 540 -5.25 -5.53 6.40
N SER A 541 -5.44 -6.86 6.30
CA SER A 541 -4.61 -7.76 5.48
C SER A 541 -4.71 -7.50 3.96
N PHE A 542 -5.65 -6.67 3.53
CA PHE A 542 -5.66 -6.09 2.18
C PHE A 542 -4.45 -5.16 1.91
N PHE A 543 -3.80 -4.66 2.94
CA PHE A 543 -2.68 -3.70 2.85
C PHE A 543 -1.43 -4.18 3.57
N LEU A 544 -1.60 -4.72 4.76
CA LEU A 544 -0.53 -5.02 5.72
C LEU A 544 -0.69 -6.44 6.24
N HIS A 545 0.41 -7.15 6.37
CA HIS A 545 0.41 -8.48 6.93
C HIS A 545 1.19 -8.55 8.24
N GLY A 546 0.67 -9.32 9.22
CA GLY A 546 1.37 -9.60 10.48
C GLY A 546 1.58 -8.39 11.40
N VAL A 547 0.68 -7.42 11.37
CA VAL A 547 0.77 -6.20 12.20
C VAL A 547 -0.26 -6.22 13.29
N ASP A 548 0.17 -6.24 14.54
CA ASP A 548 -0.71 -6.09 15.68
C ASP A 548 -1.22 -4.65 15.81
N PRO A 549 -2.52 -4.45 16.04
CA PRO A 549 -3.08 -3.13 16.28
C PRO A 549 -2.53 -2.50 17.58
N PRO A 550 -2.15 -1.21 17.56
CA PRO A 550 -1.72 -0.53 18.77
C PRO A 550 -2.86 -0.41 19.78
N ASN A 551 -2.54 -0.70 21.05
CA ASN A 551 -3.45 -0.54 22.16
C ASN A 551 -3.57 0.96 22.53
N LEU A 552 -4.79 1.50 22.47
CA LEU A 552 -5.08 2.91 22.76
C LEU A 552 -4.77 3.31 24.20
N GLY A 553 -4.88 2.39 25.14
CA GLY A 553 -4.57 2.67 26.54
C GLY A 553 -3.13 3.15 26.77
N VAL A 554 -2.17 2.51 26.09
CA VAL A 554 -0.73 2.77 26.28
C VAL A 554 -0.08 3.60 25.17
N THR A 555 -0.71 3.71 23.98
CA THR A 555 -0.16 4.44 22.83
C THR A 555 -0.32 5.95 23.02
N SER A 556 0.75 6.73 22.84
CA SER A 556 0.68 8.19 22.88
C SER A 556 0.00 8.79 21.64
N VAL A 557 -0.55 10.01 21.74
CA VAL A 557 -1.17 10.71 20.59
C VAL A 557 -0.21 10.89 19.42
N PRO A 558 1.08 11.26 19.60
CA PRO A 558 2.04 11.29 18.50
C PRO A 558 2.20 9.93 17.79
N ALA A 559 2.33 8.82 18.54
CA ALA A 559 2.46 7.49 17.97
C ALA A 559 1.19 7.05 17.23
N MET A 560 -0.01 7.39 17.75
CA MET A 560 -1.27 7.18 17.03
C MET A 560 -1.29 7.96 15.71
N ASN A 561 -0.89 9.24 15.74
CA ASN A 561 -0.84 10.08 14.56
C ASN A 561 0.14 9.53 13.50
N ASP A 562 1.31 9.12 13.94
CA ASP A 562 2.30 8.52 13.05
C ASP A 562 1.72 7.24 12.40
N ARG A 563 1.08 6.37 13.18
CA ARG A 563 0.45 5.14 12.67
C ARG A 563 -0.63 5.39 11.62
N VAL A 564 -1.54 6.34 11.85
CA VAL A 564 -2.65 6.62 10.91
C VAL A 564 -2.25 7.51 9.74
N SER A 565 -1.07 8.12 9.75
CA SER A 565 -0.58 9.00 8.69
C SER A 565 0.51 8.37 7.80
N GLN A 566 0.93 7.12 8.07
CA GLN A 566 1.99 6.44 7.34
C GLN A 566 1.64 6.11 5.89
N ALA A 567 0.35 5.91 5.59
CA ALA A 567 -0.11 5.56 4.26
C ALA A 567 -1.37 6.33 3.86
N VAL A 568 -1.72 6.28 2.58
CA VAL A 568 -2.85 7.00 1.97
C VAL A 568 -3.85 5.99 1.42
N ASN A 569 -5.16 6.19 1.69
CA ASN A 569 -6.24 5.29 1.25
C ASN A 569 -6.03 3.83 1.70
N THR A 570 -5.58 3.64 2.92
CA THR A 570 -5.41 2.35 3.58
C THR A 570 -6.21 2.28 4.87
N LEU A 571 -6.22 1.16 5.55
CA LEU A 571 -6.92 0.97 6.82
C LEU A 571 -5.93 0.86 7.97
N ALA A 572 -6.07 1.73 8.97
CA ALA A 572 -5.39 1.63 10.24
C ALA A 572 -6.35 1.07 11.30
N VAL A 573 -5.90 0.09 12.07
CA VAL A 573 -6.66 -0.49 13.19
C VAL A 573 -6.09 0.03 14.50
N LEU A 574 -6.98 0.49 15.39
CA LEU A 574 -6.68 0.91 16.76
C LEU A 574 -7.50 0.04 17.70
N ASP A 575 -6.88 -0.56 18.70
CA ASP A 575 -7.54 -1.53 19.59
C ASP A 575 -7.63 -1.03 21.05
N GLU A 576 -8.47 -1.70 21.85
CA GLU A 576 -8.69 -1.42 23.26
C GLU A 576 -9.23 0.00 23.52
N TYR A 577 -10.26 0.41 22.74
CA TYR A 577 -11.01 1.61 23.10
C TYR A 577 -11.74 1.41 24.42
N LYS A 578 -11.59 2.37 25.34
CA LYS A 578 -12.28 2.45 26.62
C LYS A 578 -12.75 3.87 26.89
N ASN A 579 -13.77 4.00 27.71
CA ASN A 579 -14.34 5.29 28.07
C ASN A 579 -13.44 6.12 29.00
N ASP A 580 -12.47 5.51 29.66
CA ASP A 580 -11.46 6.16 30.52
C ASP A 580 -10.21 6.68 29.80
N LEU A 581 -10.23 6.73 28.45
CA LEU A 581 -9.13 7.28 27.67
C LEU A 581 -8.91 8.78 27.94
N ASP A 582 -7.64 9.20 27.96
CA ASP A 582 -7.23 10.61 28.03
C ASP A 582 -8.04 11.48 27.03
N ILE A 583 -8.56 12.60 27.50
CA ILE A 583 -9.38 13.54 26.70
C ILE A 583 -8.67 14.01 25.43
N ARG A 584 -7.34 14.07 25.44
CA ARG A 584 -6.54 14.42 24.24
C ARG A 584 -6.61 13.33 23.17
N LYS A 585 -6.67 12.04 23.59
CA LYS A 585 -6.87 10.92 22.65
C LYS A 585 -8.27 10.96 22.05
N ILE A 586 -9.29 11.23 22.86
CA ILE A 586 -10.66 11.40 22.39
C ILE A 586 -10.77 12.59 21.43
N ALA A 587 -10.17 13.72 21.76
CA ALA A 587 -10.13 14.89 20.88
C ALA A 587 -9.43 14.59 19.54
N TYR A 588 -8.33 13.83 19.58
CA TYR A 588 -7.62 13.38 18.40
C TYR A 588 -8.51 12.47 17.51
N LEU A 589 -9.17 11.46 18.09
CA LEU A 589 -10.10 10.59 17.37
C LEU A 589 -11.23 11.38 16.69
N LYS A 590 -11.80 12.37 17.39
CA LYS A 590 -12.81 13.27 16.80
C LYS A 590 -12.29 14.04 15.58
N GLY A 591 -11.03 14.44 15.60
CA GLY A 591 -10.36 15.13 14.48
C GLY A 591 -10.23 14.29 13.22
N LEU A 592 -10.05 12.97 13.36
CA LEU A 592 -9.87 12.05 12.22
C LEU A 592 -11.06 12.04 11.25
N TRP A 593 -12.28 12.25 11.75
CA TRP A 593 -13.48 12.34 10.94
C TRP A 593 -13.41 13.48 9.90
N GLY A 594 -12.84 14.61 10.27
CA GLY A 594 -12.58 15.74 9.36
C GLY A 594 -11.23 15.68 8.65
N GLY A 595 -10.50 14.56 8.72
CA GLY A 595 -9.19 14.40 8.09
C GLY A 595 -8.05 15.12 8.82
N GLY A 596 -8.32 15.71 10.00
CA GLY A 596 -7.33 16.41 10.82
C GLY A 596 -6.50 15.44 11.66
N GLY A 597 -5.19 15.52 11.55
CA GLY A 597 -4.22 14.89 12.44
C GLY A 597 -3.67 15.89 13.46
N GLN A 598 -2.52 15.53 14.04
CA GLN A 598 -1.85 16.39 15.02
C GLN A 598 -1.23 17.62 14.34
N THR A 599 -1.40 18.79 14.95
CA THR A 599 -0.70 20.03 14.56
C THR A 599 0.64 20.07 15.28
N LYS A 600 1.76 20.05 14.53
CA LYS A 600 3.11 20.23 15.06
C LYS A 600 3.67 21.57 14.59
N LYS A 601 4.31 22.34 15.48
CA LYS A 601 5.07 23.52 15.11
C LYS A 601 6.34 23.03 14.42
N ASN A 602 6.51 23.41 13.15
CA ASN A 602 7.72 23.06 12.43
C ASN A 602 8.85 24.00 12.87
N THR A 603 9.87 23.47 13.54
CA THR A 603 11.01 24.25 14.03
C THR A 603 12.01 24.61 12.93
N ASN A 604 11.90 24.00 11.75
CA ASN A 604 12.86 24.12 10.65
C ASN A 604 12.38 25.03 9.51
N THR A 605 11.14 25.52 9.50
CA THR A 605 10.60 26.41 8.48
C THR A 605 9.74 27.48 9.15
N ASP A 606 9.94 28.72 8.82
CA ASP A 606 9.23 29.99 9.11
C ASP A 606 8.13 30.02 10.20
N GLY A 607 8.18 29.10 11.17
CA GLY A 607 7.30 29.12 12.34
C GLY A 607 5.84 28.76 12.07
N MET A 608 5.46 28.36 10.85
CA MET A 608 4.10 27.91 10.56
C MET A 608 3.81 26.53 11.15
N ALA A 609 2.65 26.40 11.79
CA ALA A 609 2.17 25.12 12.31
C ALA A 609 1.74 24.23 11.15
N ALA A 610 2.43 23.11 10.92
CA ALA A 610 2.02 22.10 9.95
C ALA A 610 1.02 21.13 10.59
N GLN A 611 -0.20 21.08 10.08
CA GLN A 611 -1.18 20.07 10.46
C GLN A 611 -0.95 18.80 9.63
N THR A 612 -0.81 17.66 10.30
CA THR A 612 -0.76 16.36 9.62
C THR A 612 -2.13 16.05 9.02
N ILE A 613 -2.20 15.85 7.71
CA ILE A 613 -3.43 15.41 7.04
C ILE A 613 -3.48 13.89 7.11
N VAL A 614 -4.56 13.36 7.70
CA VAL A 614 -4.84 11.93 7.78
C VAL A 614 -5.77 11.54 6.62
N THR A 615 -5.28 10.65 5.78
CA THR A 615 -5.99 10.15 4.58
C THR A 615 -6.25 8.65 4.63
N THR A 616 -6.07 8.03 5.79
CA THR A 616 -6.28 6.61 6.07
C THR A 616 -7.65 6.41 6.73
N GLY A 617 -8.38 5.35 6.37
CA GLY A 617 -9.55 4.90 7.11
C GLY A 617 -9.13 4.34 8.48
N VAL A 618 -9.98 4.47 9.48
CA VAL A 618 -9.67 4.01 10.84
C VAL A 618 -10.74 3.06 11.35
N ALA A 619 -10.33 1.87 11.78
CA ALA A 619 -11.17 0.94 12.52
C ALA A 619 -10.79 1.00 14.01
N LEU A 620 -11.78 1.15 14.87
CA LEU A 620 -11.65 1.29 16.31
C LEU A 620 -12.31 0.09 16.99
N CYS A 621 -11.55 -0.74 17.67
CA CYS A 621 -12.06 -1.89 18.42
C CYS A 621 -12.13 -1.56 19.91
N GLY A 622 -13.22 -1.98 20.58
CA GLY A 622 -13.39 -1.71 22.01
C GLY A 622 -14.48 -2.52 22.69
N GLN A 623 -14.48 -2.48 24.02
CA GLN A 623 -15.49 -3.13 24.85
C GLN A 623 -16.51 -2.12 25.37
N ASP A 624 -16.17 -0.83 25.37
CA ASP A 624 -17.05 0.24 25.80
C ASP A 624 -17.73 0.92 24.60
N LYS A 625 -18.97 1.36 24.77
CA LYS A 625 -19.67 2.18 23.80
C LYS A 625 -19.17 3.62 23.91
N PRO A 626 -18.79 4.29 22.84
CA PRO A 626 -18.32 5.68 22.89
C PRO A 626 -19.45 6.70 23.15
N THR A 627 -20.54 6.27 23.81
CA THR A 627 -21.70 7.10 24.12
C THR A 627 -21.45 8.14 25.21
N GLN A 628 -20.38 8.01 25.98
CA GLN A 628 -19.96 9.05 26.92
C GLN A 628 -19.48 10.35 26.23
N ASP A 629 -18.92 10.25 25.02
CA ASP A 629 -18.64 11.42 24.18
C ASP A 629 -19.52 11.37 22.92
N MET A 630 -20.66 12.02 22.98
CA MET A 630 -21.62 12.09 21.87
C MET A 630 -21.00 12.67 20.60
N ALA A 631 -20.01 13.56 20.74
CA ALA A 631 -19.31 14.11 19.59
C ALA A 631 -18.45 13.05 18.87
N LEU A 632 -17.86 12.10 19.57
CA LEU A 632 -17.17 10.96 18.97
C LEU A 632 -18.19 9.94 18.43
N TYR A 633 -19.22 9.62 19.22
CA TYR A 633 -20.22 8.62 18.85
C TYR A 633 -20.94 8.94 17.54
N THR A 634 -21.25 10.20 17.29
CA THR A 634 -21.87 10.65 16.02
C THR A 634 -20.92 10.63 14.83
N ARG A 635 -19.62 10.43 15.05
CA ARG A 635 -18.58 10.39 13.98
C ARG A 635 -18.18 8.99 13.55
N VAL A 636 -18.76 7.97 14.14
CA VAL A 636 -18.46 6.58 13.82
C VAL A 636 -19.60 5.92 13.04
N ILE A 637 -19.29 4.84 12.33
CA ILE A 637 -20.24 3.79 11.96
C ILE A 637 -20.11 2.74 13.06
N PHE A 638 -21.19 2.53 13.82
CA PHE A 638 -21.18 1.68 15.00
C PHE A 638 -21.70 0.27 14.68
N LEU A 639 -20.86 -0.74 14.84
CA LEU A 639 -21.20 -2.14 14.69
C LEU A 639 -21.07 -2.87 16.03
N ALA A 640 -22.17 -3.46 16.49
CA ALA A 640 -22.23 -4.20 17.74
C ALA A 640 -22.07 -5.71 17.50
N PHE A 641 -21.25 -6.36 18.31
CA PHE A 641 -21.01 -7.81 18.29
C PHE A 641 -21.43 -8.41 19.63
N SER A 642 -22.32 -9.38 19.56
CA SER A 642 -22.73 -10.18 20.74
C SER A 642 -21.98 -11.50 20.76
N LYS A 643 -21.84 -12.06 21.95
CA LYS A 643 -21.24 -13.39 22.12
C LYS A 643 -22.27 -14.42 21.70
N THR A 644 -21.94 -15.20 20.69
CA THR A 644 -22.72 -16.38 20.30
C THR A 644 -22.21 -17.61 21.06
N SER A 645 -23.09 -18.57 21.31
CA SER A 645 -22.65 -19.86 21.84
C SER A 645 -21.85 -20.59 20.76
N PHE A 646 -20.56 -20.76 20.97
CA PHE A 646 -19.68 -21.45 20.03
C PHE A 646 -20.14 -22.88 19.76
N ASN A 647 -20.61 -23.11 18.55
CA ASN A 647 -20.75 -24.47 18.02
C ASN A 647 -19.51 -24.83 17.16
N GLN A 648 -19.37 -26.12 16.86
CA GLN A 648 -18.17 -26.61 16.15
C GLN A 648 -18.05 -26.06 14.70
N ASN A 649 -19.18 -25.72 14.06
CA ASN A 649 -19.22 -25.15 12.73
C ASN A 649 -18.72 -23.70 12.72
N GLU A 650 -19.12 -22.90 13.70
CA GLU A 650 -18.65 -21.52 13.86
C GLU A 650 -17.15 -21.47 14.14
N LYS A 651 -16.63 -22.39 14.98
CA LYS A 651 -15.19 -22.52 15.23
C LYS A 651 -14.42 -22.85 13.94
N SER A 652 -14.92 -23.76 13.14
CA SER A 652 -14.31 -24.15 11.87
C SER A 652 -14.34 -22.99 10.85
N ALA A 653 -15.45 -22.26 10.76
CA ALA A 653 -15.56 -21.06 9.90
C ALA A 653 -14.57 -19.99 10.32
N TYR A 654 -14.42 -19.76 11.63
CA TYR A 654 -13.46 -18.82 12.19
C TYR A 654 -12.01 -19.22 11.88
N GLU A 655 -11.61 -20.47 12.10
CA GLU A 655 -10.28 -21.00 11.79
C GLU A 655 -9.97 -20.88 10.29
N ASN A 656 -10.96 -21.17 9.43
CA ASN A 656 -10.85 -21.00 7.98
C ASN A 656 -10.62 -19.54 7.58
N LEU A 657 -11.33 -18.59 8.22
CA LEU A 657 -11.12 -17.16 7.98
C LEU A 657 -9.72 -16.73 8.42
N VAL A 658 -9.29 -17.10 9.63
CA VAL A 658 -7.96 -16.77 10.16
C VAL A 658 -6.85 -17.32 9.25
N SER A 659 -7.01 -18.54 8.73
CA SER A 659 -6.03 -19.13 7.80
C SER A 659 -5.86 -18.30 6.51
N VAL A 660 -6.96 -17.73 6.01
CA VAL A 660 -6.95 -16.85 4.82
C VAL A 660 -6.34 -15.49 5.13
N CYS A 661 -6.65 -14.93 6.31
CA CYS A 661 -6.10 -13.64 6.72
C CYS A 661 -4.61 -13.69 7.03
N ASN A 662 -4.08 -14.86 7.36
CA ASN A 662 -2.64 -15.10 7.48
C ASN A 662 -1.93 -15.18 6.12
N MET A 663 -2.68 -15.21 5.03
CA MET A 663 -2.17 -15.07 3.66
C MET A 663 -2.37 -13.62 3.21
N GLU A 664 -1.47 -13.12 2.39
CA GLU A 664 -1.58 -11.76 1.85
C GLU A 664 -2.80 -11.62 0.93
N LEU A 665 -3.61 -10.60 1.14
CA LEU A 665 -4.80 -10.29 0.35
C LEU A 665 -4.61 -9.10 -0.59
N THR A 666 -3.38 -8.64 -0.79
CA THR A 666 -3.06 -7.46 -1.59
C THR A 666 -3.47 -7.59 -3.07
N HIS A 667 -3.58 -8.80 -3.60
CA HIS A 667 -4.11 -9.04 -4.96
C HIS A 667 -5.58 -8.59 -5.09
N LEU A 668 -6.41 -8.78 -4.04
CA LEU A 668 -7.79 -8.27 -4.00
C LEU A 668 -7.83 -6.74 -3.97
N THR A 669 -6.88 -6.11 -3.28
CA THR A 669 -6.71 -4.65 -3.32
C THR A 669 -6.45 -4.16 -4.73
N LEU A 670 -5.57 -4.83 -5.49
CA LEU A 670 -5.29 -4.47 -6.88
C LEU A 670 -6.50 -4.68 -7.79
N GLU A 671 -7.25 -5.76 -7.59
CA GLU A 671 -8.49 -6.03 -8.32
C GLU A 671 -9.48 -4.87 -8.12
N ILE A 672 -9.74 -4.45 -6.88
CA ILE A 672 -10.67 -3.36 -6.57
C ILE A 672 -10.16 -2.02 -7.11
N LEU A 673 -8.87 -1.72 -6.95
CA LEU A 673 -8.25 -0.49 -7.47
C LEU A 673 -8.26 -0.41 -9.00
N GLY A 674 -8.35 -1.54 -9.71
CA GLY A 674 -8.55 -1.58 -11.15
C GLY A 674 -9.82 -0.85 -11.62
N HIS A 675 -10.80 -0.67 -10.73
CA HIS A 675 -12.07 0.02 -11.02
C HIS A 675 -12.07 1.49 -10.60
N ARG A 676 -10.91 2.08 -10.27
CA ARG A 676 -10.83 3.45 -9.74
C ARG A 676 -11.39 4.50 -10.69
N GLU A 677 -11.13 4.43 -11.99
CA GLU A 677 -11.65 5.39 -12.97
C GLU A 677 -13.19 5.34 -13.03
N LEU A 678 -13.77 4.13 -13.02
CA LEU A 678 -15.22 3.94 -12.95
C LEU A 678 -15.77 4.55 -11.66
N PHE A 679 -15.10 4.32 -10.53
CA PHE A 679 -15.51 4.86 -9.24
C PHE A 679 -15.49 6.39 -9.23
N GLU A 680 -14.41 7.00 -9.68
CA GLU A 680 -14.25 8.47 -9.70
C GLU A 680 -15.32 9.14 -10.57
N LYS A 681 -15.67 8.53 -11.70
CA LYS A 681 -16.68 9.02 -12.62
C LYS A 681 -18.09 8.94 -12.03
N ASN A 682 -18.48 7.81 -11.43
CA ASN A 682 -19.86 7.50 -11.10
C ASN A 682 -20.25 7.82 -9.64
N PHE A 683 -19.29 7.79 -8.71
CA PHE A 683 -19.57 7.96 -7.28
C PHE A 683 -20.31 9.27 -6.94
N PRO A 684 -20.00 10.46 -7.50
CA PRO A 684 -20.68 11.70 -7.12
C PRO A 684 -22.19 11.68 -7.37
N GLU A 685 -22.61 11.07 -8.46
CA GLU A 685 -24.03 10.92 -8.82
C GLU A 685 -24.70 9.85 -7.96
N ILE A 686 -24.09 8.66 -7.86
CA ILE A 686 -24.60 7.54 -7.07
C ILE A 686 -24.71 7.91 -5.60
N TYR A 687 -23.75 8.65 -5.05
CA TYR A 687 -23.83 9.17 -3.69
C TYR A 687 -25.09 10.04 -3.47
N SER A 688 -25.40 10.92 -4.43
CA SER A 688 -26.58 11.79 -4.35
C SER A 688 -27.89 11.02 -4.47
N ILE A 689 -27.93 9.97 -5.29
CA ILE A 689 -29.09 9.07 -5.43
C ILE A 689 -29.29 8.26 -4.14
N THR A 690 -28.25 7.60 -3.65
CA THR A 690 -28.27 6.80 -2.44
C THR A 690 -28.70 7.62 -1.22
N LYS A 691 -28.18 8.85 -1.11
CA LYS A 691 -28.57 9.77 -0.03
C LYS A 691 -30.07 10.10 -0.06
N ARG A 692 -30.65 10.33 -1.25
CA ARG A 692 -32.08 10.60 -1.41
C ARG A 692 -32.93 9.37 -1.08
N GLU A 693 -32.57 8.18 -1.53
CA GLU A 693 -33.26 6.93 -1.22
C GLU A 693 -33.28 6.63 0.29
N LEU A 694 -32.10 6.78 0.93
CA LEU A 694 -32.02 6.58 2.38
C LEU A 694 -32.82 7.61 3.16
N ALA A 695 -32.81 8.88 2.71
CA ALA A 695 -33.64 9.92 3.32
C ALA A 695 -35.14 9.63 3.17
N ALA A 696 -35.60 9.16 2.02
CA ALA A 696 -36.99 8.77 1.80
C ALA A 696 -37.39 7.57 2.69
N LYS A 697 -36.52 6.59 2.89
CA LYS A 697 -36.76 5.43 3.76
C LYS A 697 -36.89 5.81 5.24
N LEU A 698 -36.25 6.90 5.67
CA LEU A 698 -36.19 7.39 7.06
C LEU A 698 -37.00 8.70 7.25
N GLU A 699 -37.87 9.08 6.30
CA GLU A 699 -38.56 10.38 6.25
C GLU A 699 -39.33 10.73 7.53
N ASN A 700 -39.88 9.72 8.22
CA ASN A 700 -40.68 9.91 9.42
C ASN A 700 -39.87 9.79 10.73
N GLU A 701 -38.53 9.72 10.63
CA GLU A 701 -37.66 9.48 11.77
C GLU A 701 -36.73 10.68 11.98
N THR A 702 -36.51 11.07 13.24
CA THR A 702 -35.51 12.10 13.56
C THR A 702 -34.15 11.46 13.71
N ILE A 703 -33.34 11.52 12.65
CA ILE A 703 -32.00 10.94 12.60
C ILE A 703 -30.96 12.05 12.71
N HIS A 704 -29.91 11.80 13.51
CA HIS A 704 -28.80 12.73 13.62
C HIS A 704 -28.01 12.83 12.30
N ASP A 705 -27.83 14.05 11.76
CA ASP A 705 -27.24 14.30 10.42
C ASP A 705 -25.89 13.63 10.19
N ARG A 706 -25.02 13.58 11.20
CA ARG A 706 -23.71 12.93 11.06
C ARG A 706 -23.83 11.42 10.97
N ILE A 707 -24.70 10.81 11.78
CA ILE A 707 -24.96 9.36 11.72
C ILE A 707 -25.46 9.01 10.34
N PHE A 708 -26.49 9.73 9.87
CA PHE A 708 -27.03 9.56 8.53
C PHE A 708 -25.95 9.68 7.45
N GLY A 709 -25.17 10.78 7.45
CA GLY A 709 -24.13 11.04 6.47
C GLY A 709 -23.02 9.98 6.46
N ASN A 710 -22.65 9.44 7.62
CA ASN A 710 -21.65 8.39 7.72
C ASN A 710 -22.08 7.09 7.04
N TRP A 711 -23.32 6.67 7.22
CA TRP A 711 -23.84 5.43 6.66
C TRP A 711 -24.13 5.50 5.16
N VAL A 712 -24.34 6.69 4.60
CA VAL A 712 -24.45 6.88 3.13
C VAL A 712 -23.15 6.46 2.42
N ILE A 713 -21.99 6.64 3.06
CA ILE A 713 -20.68 6.41 2.41
C ILE A 713 -20.49 4.94 2.00
N PRO A 714 -20.57 3.92 2.90
CA PRO A 714 -20.41 2.52 2.50
C PRO A 714 -21.51 2.06 1.51
N LEU A 715 -22.75 2.54 1.65
CA LEU A 715 -23.85 2.24 0.73
C LEU A 715 -23.54 2.73 -0.69
N ALA A 716 -23.21 4.01 -0.83
CA ALA A 716 -22.91 4.61 -2.13
C ALA A 716 -21.64 4.01 -2.75
N THR A 717 -20.66 3.66 -1.92
CA THR A 717 -19.42 3.00 -2.38
C THR A 717 -19.74 1.65 -2.99
N PHE A 718 -20.49 0.82 -2.28
CA PHE A 718 -20.85 -0.50 -2.79
C PHE A 718 -21.68 -0.40 -4.08
N ARG A 719 -22.72 0.43 -4.08
CA ARG A 719 -23.57 0.66 -5.26
C ARG A 719 -22.78 1.11 -6.50
N THR A 720 -21.73 1.87 -6.30
CA THR A 720 -20.86 2.30 -7.40
C THR A 720 -20.05 1.14 -8.00
N LEU A 721 -19.71 0.15 -7.19
CA LEU A 721 -18.90 -1.00 -7.57
C LEU A 721 -19.70 -2.28 -7.82
N GLU A 722 -20.97 -2.37 -7.45
CA GLU A 722 -21.81 -3.56 -7.50
C GLU A 722 -21.80 -4.29 -8.84
N THR A 723 -21.68 -3.56 -9.95
CA THR A 723 -21.68 -4.14 -11.29
C THR A 723 -20.33 -4.70 -11.73
N VAL A 724 -19.26 -4.43 -10.98
CA VAL A 724 -17.88 -4.77 -11.38
C VAL A 724 -17.12 -5.60 -10.34
N ILE A 725 -17.66 -5.77 -9.13
CA ILE A 725 -17.14 -6.67 -8.10
C ILE A 725 -18.15 -7.79 -7.83
N ASP A 726 -17.63 -8.99 -7.58
CA ASP A 726 -18.43 -10.17 -7.26
C ASP A 726 -18.37 -10.44 -5.75
N VAL A 727 -19.52 -10.33 -5.07
CA VAL A 727 -19.67 -10.53 -3.60
C VAL A 727 -20.96 -11.27 -3.28
N PRO A 728 -21.05 -11.99 -2.14
CA PRO A 728 -22.19 -12.83 -1.79
C PRO A 728 -23.36 -12.08 -1.11
N PHE A 729 -23.52 -10.79 -1.39
CA PHE A 729 -24.67 -10.00 -0.92
C PHE A 729 -25.06 -8.93 -1.94
N SER A 730 -26.32 -8.53 -1.93
CA SER A 730 -26.88 -7.51 -2.82
C SER A 730 -26.90 -6.13 -2.17
N TYR A 731 -27.06 -5.08 -3.00
CA TYR A 731 -27.28 -3.73 -2.50
C TYR A 731 -28.54 -3.62 -1.62
N ALA A 732 -29.60 -4.34 -1.95
CA ALA A 732 -30.84 -4.33 -1.17
C ALA A 732 -30.64 -4.88 0.26
N GLU A 733 -29.89 -5.97 0.42
CA GLU A 733 -29.57 -6.54 1.74
C GLU A 733 -28.69 -5.59 2.55
N LEU A 734 -27.67 -5.00 1.92
CA LEU A 734 -26.81 -4.02 2.57
C LEU A 734 -27.60 -2.77 2.99
N PHE A 735 -28.53 -2.31 2.16
CA PHE A 735 -29.39 -1.14 2.44
C PHE A 735 -30.27 -1.37 3.67
N GLU A 736 -30.95 -2.51 3.77
CA GLU A 736 -31.76 -2.85 4.95
C GLU A 736 -30.89 -3.01 6.22
N THR A 737 -29.70 -3.58 6.10
CA THR A 737 -28.74 -3.67 7.21
C THR A 737 -28.31 -2.29 7.67
N ALA A 738 -28.06 -1.36 6.75
CA ALA A 738 -27.70 0.01 7.08
C ALA A 738 -28.85 0.78 7.75
N VAL A 739 -30.08 0.60 7.28
CA VAL A 739 -31.28 1.20 7.92
C VAL A 739 -31.42 0.71 9.36
N LYS A 740 -31.30 -0.58 9.62
CA LYS A 740 -31.27 -1.14 10.99
C LYS A 740 -30.14 -0.53 11.82
N GLY A 741 -28.93 -0.47 11.27
CA GLY A 741 -27.77 0.10 11.94
C GLY A 741 -27.94 1.57 12.31
N ILE A 742 -28.48 2.38 11.39
CA ILE A 742 -28.78 3.80 11.63
C ILE A 742 -29.78 3.95 12.78
N ARG A 743 -30.89 3.21 12.74
CA ARG A 743 -31.93 3.26 13.79
C ARG A 743 -31.33 2.91 15.15
N ASN A 744 -30.64 1.79 15.25
CA ASN A 744 -30.01 1.35 16.50
C ASN A 744 -28.98 2.37 17.01
N GLN A 745 -28.16 2.91 16.13
CA GLN A 745 -27.16 3.91 16.51
C GLN A 745 -27.82 5.23 16.93
N ASN A 746 -28.87 5.67 16.23
CA ASN A 746 -29.56 6.90 16.54
C ASN A 746 -30.38 6.80 17.85
N GLU A 747 -31.00 5.67 18.13
CA GLU A 747 -31.69 5.40 19.40
C GLU A 747 -30.72 5.53 20.58
N LEU A 748 -29.56 4.90 20.51
CA LEU A 748 -28.51 5.02 21.54
C LEU A 748 -27.97 6.46 21.68
N ALA A 749 -27.94 7.22 20.59
CA ALA A 749 -27.55 8.63 20.63
C ALA A 749 -28.61 9.50 21.33
N GLN A 750 -29.88 9.25 21.06
CA GLN A 750 -30.98 9.95 21.69
C GLN A 750 -31.05 9.64 23.19
N GLU A 751 -30.95 8.36 23.58
CA GLU A 751 -30.83 7.95 24.97
C GLU A 751 -29.81 8.77 25.76
N SER A 752 -28.59 8.82 25.22
CA SER A 752 -27.47 9.53 25.88
C SER A 752 -27.71 11.06 25.93
N SER A 753 -28.31 11.65 24.93
CA SER A 753 -28.66 13.07 24.89
C SER A 753 -29.73 13.42 25.92
N GLU A 754 -30.80 12.64 26.00
CA GLU A 754 -31.89 12.84 26.95
C GLU A 754 -31.45 12.68 28.39
N ILE A 755 -30.55 11.73 28.67
CA ILE A 755 -29.94 11.57 30.00
C ILE A 755 -29.11 12.81 30.34
N ALA A 756 -28.30 13.34 29.43
CA ALA A 756 -27.52 14.55 29.64
C ALA A 756 -28.39 15.78 29.91
N ASP A 757 -29.48 15.92 29.15
CA ASP A 757 -30.48 16.97 29.36
C ASP A 757 -31.19 16.84 30.73
N PHE A 758 -31.48 15.62 31.16
CA PHE A 758 -32.03 15.36 32.48
C PHE A 758 -31.10 15.78 33.60
N TRP A 759 -29.84 15.40 33.57
CA TRP A 759 -28.86 15.78 34.58
C TRP A 759 -28.62 17.29 34.63
N SER A 760 -28.52 17.93 33.46
CA SER A 760 -28.37 19.39 33.33
C SER A 760 -29.59 20.12 33.92
N MET A 761 -30.81 19.59 33.68
CA MET A 761 -32.02 20.11 34.28
C MET A 761 -32.04 19.97 35.80
N LEU A 762 -31.64 18.81 36.33
CA LEU A 762 -31.60 18.54 37.76
C LEU A 762 -30.64 19.51 38.44
N GLN A 763 -29.45 19.76 37.89
CA GLN A 763 -28.50 20.72 38.39
C GLN A 763 -29.02 22.15 38.31
N GLY A 764 -29.70 22.53 37.21
CA GLY A 764 -30.33 23.84 37.08
C GLY A 764 -31.44 24.05 38.13
N PHE A 765 -32.21 23.02 38.46
CA PHE A 765 -33.17 23.07 39.55
C PHE A 765 -32.52 23.15 40.95
N GLN A 766 -31.38 22.50 41.14
CA GLN A 766 -30.62 22.60 42.39
C GLN A 766 -30.11 24.04 42.59
N THR A 767 -29.45 24.60 41.57
CA THR A 767 -28.93 25.98 41.58
C THR A 767 -30.05 27.03 41.81
N SER A 768 -31.25 26.75 41.30
CA SER A 768 -32.42 27.63 41.52
C SER A 768 -33.20 27.35 42.82
N GLY A 769 -32.71 26.46 43.68
CA GLY A 769 -33.34 26.10 44.96
C GLY A 769 -34.60 25.24 44.85
N LYS A 770 -34.95 24.74 43.67
CA LYS A 770 -36.14 23.87 43.45
C LYS A 770 -35.82 22.41 43.71
N CYS A 771 -34.63 21.96 43.50
CA CYS A 771 -34.16 20.63 43.81
C CYS A 771 -33.33 20.70 45.10
N ILE A 772 -33.88 20.15 46.19
CA ILE A 772 -33.38 20.31 47.56
C ILE A 772 -32.76 19.00 47.99
N GLU A 773 -31.55 19.06 48.58
CA GLU A 773 -30.90 17.91 49.23
C GLU A 773 -31.79 17.38 50.37
N LYS A 774 -31.68 16.09 50.64
CA LYS A 774 -32.50 15.33 51.62
C LYS A 774 -33.97 15.19 51.24
N ALA A 775 -34.50 15.93 50.26
CA ALA A 775 -35.88 15.79 49.73
C ALA A 775 -35.93 15.15 48.31
N HIS A 776 -35.13 15.63 47.41
CA HIS A 776 -35.10 15.18 46.01
C HIS A 776 -33.93 14.25 45.74
N TYR A 777 -32.78 14.50 46.36
CA TYR A 777 -31.59 13.67 46.24
C TYR A 777 -30.81 13.63 47.58
N ARG A 778 -29.97 12.61 47.75
CA ARG A 778 -28.92 12.48 48.80
C ARG A 778 -27.68 11.91 48.20
N ILE A 779 -26.50 12.31 48.70
CA ILE A 779 -25.23 11.71 48.35
C ILE A 779 -24.65 11.10 49.60
N ARG A 780 -24.33 9.77 49.54
CA ARG A 780 -23.75 9.05 50.66
C ARG A 780 -22.46 8.40 50.29
N TYR A 781 -21.43 8.49 51.11
CA TYR A 781 -20.15 7.84 50.92
C TYR A 781 -20.20 6.42 51.49
N MET A 782 -20.01 5.41 50.66
CA MET A 782 -20.15 3.99 51.03
C MET A 782 -18.99 3.16 50.46
N LYS A 783 -18.51 2.17 51.28
CA LYS A 783 -17.54 1.15 50.87
C LYS A 783 -18.20 -0.06 50.21
N SER A 784 -19.49 -0.29 50.50
CA SER A 784 -20.26 -1.35 49.88
C SER A 784 -21.69 -0.87 49.61
N PHE A 785 -22.31 -1.36 48.51
CA PHE A 785 -23.70 -1.03 48.17
C PHE A 785 -24.44 -2.28 47.78
N ARG A 786 -25.64 -2.46 48.40
CA ARG A 786 -26.55 -3.59 48.10
C ARG A 786 -27.84 -3.09 47.50
N PRO A 787 -28.14 -3.36 46.23
CA PRO A 787 -29.45 -3.09 45.62
C PRO A 787 -30.54 -3.97 46.22
N LEU A 788 -31.79 -3.48 46.16
CA LEU A 788 -32.96 -4.27 46.63
C LEU A 788 -33.21 -5.55 45.80
N SER A 789 -32.72 -5.60 44.56
CA SER A 789 -32.97 -6.69 43.63
C SER A 789 -31.84 -7.78 43.65
N VAL A 790 -30.74 -7.57 44.36
CA VAL A 790 -29.57 -8.43 44.33
C VAL A 790 -29.17 -8.84 45.74
N LYS A 791 -28.72 -10.11 45.88
CA LYS A 791 -28.30 -10.62 47.21
C LYS A 791 -26.81 -10.34 47.54
N GLU A 792 -26.02 -9.97 46.50
CA GLU A 792 -24.60 -9.72 46.63
C GLU A 792 -24.32 -8.22 46.80
N ASP A 793 -23.31 -7.89 47.59
CA ASP A 793 -22.83 -6.52 47.79
C ASP A 793 -21.88 -6.14 46.67
N ILE A 794 -22.02 -4.91 46.15
CA ILE A 794 -21.06 -4.27 45.27
C ILE A 794 -19.99 -3.61 46.19
N GLU A 795 -18.78 -4.15 46.21
CA GLU A 795 -17.69 -3.63 47.05
C GLU A 795 -16.85 -2.62 46.27
N PHE A 796 -16.47 -1.53 46.92
CA PHE A 796 -15.58 -0.51 46.37
C PHE A 796 -14.26 -0.52 47.12
N LYS A 797 -13.16 -0.31 46.42
CA LYS A 797 -11.81 -0.26 47.03
C LYS A 797 -11.66 0.89 48.02
N GLU A 798 -12.32 2.00 47.75
CA GLU A 798 -12.41 3.17 48.63
C GLU A 798 -13.87 3.59 48.74
N ALA A 799 -14.20 4.38 49.79
CA ALA A 799 -15.55 4.88 49.96
C ALA A 799 -15.93 5.78 48.77
N ARG A 800 -17.02 5.39 48.06
CA ARG A 800 -17.51 6.10 46.90
C ARG A 800 -18.78 6.89 47.20
N PRO A 801 -18.94 8.10 46.65
CA PRO A 801 -20.19 8.84 46.78
C PRO A 801 -21.24 8.20 45.85
N ILE A 802 -22.37 7.80 46.44
CA ILE A 802 -23.52 7.23 45.74
C ILE A 802 -24.64 8.25 45.81
N LEU A 803 -25.18 8.64 44.61
CA LEU A 803 -26.30 9.53 44.51
C LEU A 803 -27.62 8.71 44.59
N TYR A 804 -28.44 9.06 45.56
CA TYR A 804 -29.82 8.54 45.74
C TYR A 804 -30.80 9.57 45.23
N LEU A 805 -31.61 9.22 44.23
CA LEU A 805 -32.68 10.05 43.67
C LEU A 805 -34.07 9.59 44.14
N ASN A 806 -34.77 10.47 44.83
CA ASN A 806 -36.18 10.25 45.14
C ASN A 806 -37.03 10.29 43.88
N THR A 807 -37.37 9.11 43.38
CA THR A 807 -38.02 8.92 42.09
C THR A 807 -39.32 9.74 41.92
N ALA A 808 -40.13 9.78 43.00
CA ALA A 808 -41.42 10.49 42.95
C ALA A 808 -41.27 12.04 42.98
N ALA A 809 -40.35 12.54 43.84
CA ALA A 809 -40.06 13.96 43.95
C ALA A 809 -39.41 14.51 42.69
N VAL A 810 -38.44 13.78 42.15
CA VAL A 810 -37.76 14.18 40.90
C VAL A 810 -38.71 14.07 39.68
N ALA A 811 -39.60 13.08 39.63
CA ALA A 811 -40.64 13.02 38.61
C ALA A 811 -41.58 14.24 38.62
N SER A 812 -41.93 14.72 39.82
CA SER A 812 -42.72 15.94 39.95
C SER A 812 -42.00 17.17 39.42
N LEU A 813 -40.71 17.31 39.73
CA LEU A 813 -39.86 18.39 39.17
C LEU A 813 -39.74 18.29 37.64
N PHE A 814 -39.51 17.11 37.12
CA PHE A 814 -39.43 16.85 35.68
C PHE A 814 -40.71 17.23 34.94
N ASN A 815 -41.86 16.81 35.48
CA ASN A 815 -43.17 17.10 34.88
C ASN A 815 -43.55 18.59 35.00
N SER A 816 -43.13 19.30 36.06
CA SER A 816 -43.36 20.73 36.22
C SER A 816 -42.67 21.58 35.13
N ARG A 817 -41.57 21.12 34.58
CA ARG A 817 -40.92 21.77 33.42
C ARG A 817 -41.80 21.74 32.17
N ASN A 818 -42.61 20.71 32.01
CA ASN A 818 -43.39 20.43 30.80
C ASN A 818 -44.74 21.14 30.75
N ALA A 819 -45.16 21.77 31.86
CA ALA A 819 -46.43 22.46 31.97
C ALA A 819 -46.39 23.84 31.25
N GLY A 820 -46.35 23.86 29.91
CA GLY A 820 -46.37 25.10 29.13
C GLY A 820 -45.75 25.04 27.74
N SER A 821 -45.29 23.92 27.24
CA SER A 821 -44.66 23.82 25.92
C SER A 821 -45.24 22.70 25.08
N THR A 822 -45.60 23.06 23.83
CA THR A 822 -46.21 22.19 22.81
C THR A 822 -45.20 21.36 22.00
N SER A 823 -43.93 21.34 22.38
CA SER A 823 -42.93 20.55 21.66
C SER A 823 -42.85 19.09 22.17
N ASN A 824 -42.60 18.14 21.27
CA ASN A 824 -42.34 16.70 21.53
C ASN A 824 -41.23 16.54 22.58
N ARG A 825 -41.58 16.39 23.85
CA ARG A 825 -40.66 16.17 24.95
C ARG A 825 -40.86 14.78 25.54
N SER A 826 -39.74 14.16 25.92
CA SER A 826 -39.75 12.80 26.46
C SER A 826 -40.62 12.65 27.67
N ASN A 827 -41.30 11.53 27.78
CA ASN A 827 -42.12 11.16 28.91
C ASN A 827 -41.22 10.65 30.07
N TRP A 828 -41.59 10.93 31.32
CA TRP A 828 -40.88 10.45 32.49
C TRP A 828 -40.59 8.93 32.47
N SER A 829 -41.49 8.13 31.91
CA SER A 829 -41.30 6.69 31.81
C SER A 829 -40.16 6.32 30.88
N ILE A 830 -39.92 7.11 29.81
CA ILE A 830 -38.81 6.93 28.87
C ILE A 830 -37.49 7.29 29.56
N ILE A 831 -37.44 8.47 30.22
CA ILE A 831 -36.27 8.91 30.98
C ILE A 831 -35.89 7.88 32.07
N MET A 832 -36.88 7.34 32.77
CA MET A 832 -36.69 6.29 33.77
C MET A 832 -36.07 5.01 33.15
N SER A 833 -36.47 4.65 31.94
CA SER A 833 -35.89 3.51 31.23
C SER A 833 -34.41 3.78 30.93
N TYR A 834 -34.12 4.94 30.38
CA TYR A 834 -32.76 5.36 30.01
C TYR A 834 -31.84 5.49 31.25
N LEU A 835 -32.33 6.08 32.35
CA LEU A 835 -31.60 6.18 33.60
C LEU A 835 -31.21 4.80 34.18
N LYS A 836 -32.11 3.81 34.05
CA LYS A 836 -31.88 2.43 34.52
C LYS A 836 -30.94 1.64 33.60
N SER A 837 -30.82 2.01 32.32
CA SER A 837 -29.91 1.39 31.35
C SER A 837 -28.48 2.00 31.41
N HIS A 838 -28.34 3.15 32.07
CA HIS A 838 -27.04 3.86 32.13
C HIS A 838 -25.99 3.12 32.99
N ALA A 839 -24.73 3.17 32.56
CA ALA A 839 -23.62 2.46 33.22
C ALA A 839 -23.40 2.85 34.70
N SER A 840 -23.72 4.10 35.06
CA SER A 840 -23.63 4.57 36.47
C SER A 840 -24.74 4.08 37.38
N TYR A 841 -25.81 3.43 36.84
CA TYR A 841 -26.94 2.97 37.63
C TYR A 841 -26.56 1.72 38.45
N LEU A 842 -26.65 1.84 39.78
CA LEU A 842 -26.30 0.80 40.72
C LEU A 842 -27.53 -0.05 41.19
N GLY A 843 -28.72 0.45 41.00
CA GLY A 843 -29.94 -0.25 41.36
C GLY A 843 -30.89 0.60 42.21
N LEU A 844 -31.93 -0.04 42.73
CA LEU A 844 -32.92 0.59 43.62
C LEU A 844 -32.53 0.30 45.06
N LYS A 845 -32.65 1.33 45.97
CA LYS A 845 -32.52 1.16 47.41
C LYS A 845 -33.55 2.05 48.11
N GLN A 846 -34.08 1.63 49.27
CA GLN A 846 -34.89 2.51 50.12
C GLN A 846 -33.96 3.45 50.88
N ASP A 847 -34.32 4.73 50.89
CA ASP A 847 -33.62 5.71 51.71
C ASP A 847 -34.59 6.75 52.25
N ARG A 848 -34.18 7.47 53.28
CA ARG A 848 -34.93 8.46 54.02
C ARG A 848 -34.93 9.81 53.29
N PHE A 849 -36.10 10.32 53.00
CA PHE A 849 -36.24 11.62 52.37
C PHE A 849 -37.22 12.52 53.14
N THR A 850 -36.94 13.79 53.23
CA THR A 850 -37.80 14.84 53.81
C THR A 850 -39.07 15.03 53.00
N ILE A 851 -40.23 15.10 53.60
CA ILE A 851 -41.50 15.47 52.96
C ILE A 851 -41.56 16.96 52.90
N LEU A 852 -41.83 17.50 51.69
CA LEU A 852 -42.02 18.92 51.46
C LEU A 852 -43.52 19.27 51.40
N LEU A 853 -43.87 20.42 51.94
CA LEU A 853 -45.18 21.07 51.68
C LEU A 853 -45.23 21.61 50.24
N PRO A 854 -46.42 21.92 49.70
CA PRO A 854 -46.54 22.57 48.37
C PRO A 854 -45.80 23.90 48.23
N SER A 855 -45.48 24.54 49.37
CA SER A 855 -44.63 25.73 49.44
C SER A 855 -43.13 25.47 49.23
N GLY A 856 -42.72 24.20 49.18
CA GLY A 856 -41.27 23.81 49.13
C GLY A 856 -40.57 23.80 50.49
N LEU A 857 -41.28 24.11 51.57
CA LEU A 857 -40.72 24.04 52.92
C LEU A 857 -40.91 22.62 53.50
N PRO A 858 -40.02 22.16 54.39
CA PRO A 858 -40.16 20.88 55.06
C PRO A 858 -41.50 20.80 55.88
N ASP A 859 -42.18 19.67 55.80
CA ASP A 859 -43.35 19.37 56.66
C ASP A 859 -42.85 18.88 58.06
N TYR A 860 -43.49 19.35 59.14
CA TYR A 860 -43.08 19.07 60.48
C TYR A 860 -44.20 18.37 61.27
N THR A 861 -43.82 17.45 62.11
CA THR A 861 -44.63 16.93 63.22
C THR A 861 -44.21 17.58 64.52
N ILE A 862 -45.15 17.81 65.44
CA ILE A 862 -44.88 18.28 66.79
C ILE A 862 -44.94 17.05 67.67
N ASP A 863 -43.81 16.67 68.20
CA ASP A 863 -43.69 15.61 69.25
C ASP A 863 -43.55 16.27 70.62
N ILE A 864 -44.18 15.72 71.65
CA ILE A 864 -44.06 16.18 73.03
C ILE A 864 -43.11 15.19 73.72
N VAL A 865 -41.86 15.65 73.97
CA VAL A 865 -40.85 14.87 74.68
C VAL A 865 -40.51 15.64 75.97
N ASN A 866 -40.72 14.97 77.15
CA ASN A 866 -40.50 15.56 78.45
C ASN A 866 -41.22 16.86 78.75
N GLY A 867 -42.43 17.07 78.11
CA GLY A 867 -43.25 18.27 78.30
C GLY A 867 -42.84 19.45 77.39
N GLU A 868 -41.85 19.33 76.57
CA GLU A 868 -41.42 20.31 75.56
C GLU A 868 -41.90 19.93 74.19
N GLN A 869 -42.40 20.87 73.40
CA GLN A 869 -42.79 20.68 71.99
C GLN A 869 -41.56 20.74 71.10
N ILE A 870 -41.17 19.57 70.55
CA ILE A 870 -40.07 19.45 69.61
C ILE A 870 -40.67 19.32 68.24
N LYS A 871 -40.26 20.23 67.31
CA LYS A 871 -40.57 20.10 65.89
C LYS A 871 -39.69 19.07 65.22
N LYS A 872 -40.21 17.94 64.74
CA LYS A 872 -39.50 16.94 63.95
C LYS A 872 -39.89 17.03 62.47
N VAL A 873 -38.90 16.98 61.57
CA VAL A 873 -39.14 16.94 60.11
C VAL A 873 -39.80 15.62 59.74
N LYS A 874 -40.94 15.66 59.01
CA LYS A 874 -41.58 14.46 58.49
C LYS A 874 -40.71 13.87 57.37
N VAL A 875 -40.53 12.54 57.43
CA VAL A 875 -39.72 11.80 56.50
C VAL A 875 -40.49 10.57 55.99
N ASN A 876 -40.19 10.16 54.77
CA ASN A 876 -40.66 8.91 54.17
C ASN A 876 -39.46 8.10 53.66
N ARG A 877 -39.66 6.80 53.35
CA ARG A 877 -38.62 5.90 52.83
C ARG A 877 -39.03 5.34 51.45
N PRO A 878 -39.07 6.18 50.41
CA PRO A 878 -39.35 5.71 49.05
C PRO A 878 -38.20 4.87 48.50
N LYS A 879 -38.49 4.15 47.39
CA LYS A 879 -37.46 3.52 46.57
C LYS A 879 -36.76 4.62 45.77
N ALA A 880 -35.45 4.80 46.02
CA ALA A 880 -34.61 5.72 45.28
C ALA A 880 -33.86 5.01 44.17
N LEU A 881 -33.61 5.69 43.06
CA LEU A 881 -32.64 5.30 42.05
C LEU A 881 -31.24 5.64 42.57
N CYS A 882 -30.34 4.70 42.53
CA CYS A 882 -28.96 4.89 43.04
C CYS A 882 -27.94 4.85 41.87
N PHE A 883 -27.03 5.80 41.89
CA PHE A 883 -26.00 5.97 40.85
C PHE A 883 -24.60 6.19 41.47
N ASP A 884 -23.54 5.74 40.73
CA ASP A 884 -22.19 6.15 41.04
C ASP A 884 -22.02 7.65 40.70
N TYR A 885 -21.92 8.48 41.74
CA TYR A 885 -21.88 9.94 41.57
C TYR A 885 -20.59 10.43 40.93
N LEU A 886 -19.44 9.77 41.20
CA LEU A 886 -18.16 10.12 40.56
C LEU A 886 -18.29 9.94 39.03
N GLN A 887 -18.84 8.83 38.60
CA GLN A 887 -19.04 8.56 37.19
C GLN A 887 -20.00 9.57 36.52
N LEU A 888 -21.06 10.01 37.23
CA LEU A 888 -21.96 11.06 36.74
C LEU A 888 -21.26 12.43 36.67
N LYS A 889 -20.43 12.75 37.63
CA LYS A 889 -19.62 13.98 37.65
C LYS A 889 -18.64 14.01 36.48
N GLU A 890 -17.94 12.92 36.22
CA GLU A 890 -16.99 12.79 35.12
C GLU A 890 -17.70 12.82 33.75
N THR A 891 -18.85 12.13 33.62
CA THR A 891 -19.53 11.96 32.30
C THR A 891 -20.36 13.19 31.93
N PHE A 892 -21.10 13.77 32.85
CA PHE A 892 -22.07 14.84 32.58
C PHE A 892 -21.67 16.20 33.21
N GLY A 893 -20.55 16.23 33.95
CA GLY A 893 -20.16 17.43 34.69
C GLY A 893 -21.13 17.75 35.82
N LEU A 894 -21.90 16.77 36.31
CA LEU A 894 -22.92 16.95 37.34
C LEU A 894 -22.26 17.36 38.66
N ASP A 895 -22.59 18.52 39.15
CA ASP A 895 -22.08 19.03 40.44
C ASP A 895 -23.26 19.49 41.30
N LEU A 896 -23.74 18.55 42.12
CA LEU A 896 -24.80 18.79 43.08
C LEU A 896 -24.19 19.19 44.42
N GLU A 897 -24.60 20.33 44.99
CA GLU A 897 -24.17 20.75 46.32
C GLU A 897 -24.63 19.71 47.34
N THR A 898 -23.78 19.36 48.27
CA THR A 898 -24.06 18.43 49.40
C THR A 898 -23.41 18.93 50.66
N GLU A 899 -24.14 18.78 51.80
CA GLU A 899 -23.50 18.86 53.09
C GLU A 899 -22.62 17.62 53.29
N VAL A 900 -21.30 17.80 53.41
CA VAL A 900 -20.34 16.69 53.63
C VAL A 900 -20.66 16.01 54.94
N VAL A 901 -21.43 14.91 54.90
CA VAL A 901 -21.71 14.09 56.06
C VAL A 901 -20.74 12.91 56.03
N THR A 902 -19.90 12.78 57.04
CA THR A 902 -18.99 11.63 57.18
C THR A 902 -19.76 10.36 57.61
N GLU A 903 -19.27 9.15 57.20
CA GLU A 903 -19.87 7.83 57.60
C GLU A 903 -20.29 7.73 59.08
N VAL A 904 -19.61 8.40 59.95
CA VAL A 904 -19.87 8.40 61.41
C VAL A 904 -21.15 9.17 61.78
N GLN A 905 -21.49 10.25 61.10
CA GLN A 905 -22.71 11.02 61.30
C GLN A 905 -23.96 10.33 60.75
N ASP A 906 -23.81 9.66 59.60
CA ASP A 906 -24.92 8.87 59.00
C ASP A 906 -25.27 7.65 59.85
N MET A 907 -24.27 6.99 60.47
CA MET A 907 -24.49 5.87 61.41
C MET A 907 -25.17 6.37 62.71
N GLN A 908 -24.89 7.59 63.18
CA GLN A 908 -25.53 8.17 64.37
C GLN A 908 -26.99 8.56 64.11
N GLU A 909 -27.31 9.10 62.94
CA GLU A 909 -28.68 9.39 62.52
C GLU A 909 -29.53 8.12 62.35
N ASP A 910 -28.98 7.01 61.81
CA ASP A 910 -29.66 5.73 61.66
C ASP A 910 -29.82 4.96 62.99
N LEU A 911 -28.93 5.16 63.99
CA LEU A 911 -29.00 4.59 65.31
C LEU A 911 -30.02 5.30 66.19
N SER A 912 -30.17 6.63 66.07
CA SER A 912 -31.18 7.39 66.79
C SER A 912 -32.62 7.02 66.43
N ASP A 913 -32.84 6.58 65.17
CA ASP A 913 -34.16 6.11 64.70
C ASP A 913 -34.51 4.67 65.11
N LYS A 914 -33.51 3.82 65.42
CA LYS A 914 -33.74 2.45 65.88
C LYS A 914 -34.17 2.42 67.38
N SER A 915 -33.87 3.48 68.12
CA SER A 915 -34.29 3.60 69.50
C SER A 915 -35.79 3.93 69.67
N ASP A 916 -36.42 4.57 68.66
CA ASP A 916 -37.83 4.97 68.71
C ASP A 916 -38.84 3.89 68.17
N SER A 917 -38.36 2.69 67.73
CA SER A 917 -39.21 1.66 67.12
C SER A 917 -39.27 0.32 67.90
N GLN A 918 -38.86 0.29 69.19
CA GLN A 918 -39.14 -0.94 69.99
C GLN A 918 -40.46 -0.81 70.73
N PRO A 919 -41.39 -1.80 70.60
CA PRO A 919 -42.60 -1.84 71.45
C PRO A 919 -42.21 -2.14 72.88
N SER A 920 -42.76 -1.41 73.85
CA SER A 920 -42.65 -1.64 75.27
C SER A 920 -42.98 -3.09 75.65
N VAL A 921 -41.99 -3.86 76.01
CA VAL A 921 -42.15 -5.13 76.69
C VAL A 921 -42.49 -4.85 78.14
N PRO A 922 -43.53 -5.42 78.75
CA PRO A 922 -43.94 -5.17 80.21
C PRO A 922 -42.87 -5.79 81.13
N VAL A 923 -42.43 -4.96 82.06
CA VAL A 923 -41.53 -5.32 83.15
C VAL A 923 -42.22 -6.34 84.10
N GLN A 924 -41.90 -7.56 84.02
CA GLN A 924 -42.15 -8.53 85.13
C GLN A 924 -41.08 -8.25 86.20
N ARG A 925 -41.57 -7.79 87.33
CA ARG A 925 -40.86 -7.81 88.56
C ARG A 925 -40.73 -9.26 89.01
N ASP A 926 -39.59 -9.73 89.17
CA ASP A 926 -39.36 -10.80 90.13
C ASP A 926 -38.11 -10.55 90.98
N LEU A 927 -38.37 -10.78 92.25
CA LEU A 927 -37.55 -10.58 93.40
C LEU A 927 -36.48 -11.69 93.51
N SER A 928 -35.43 -11.38 94.26
CA SER A 928 -34.56 -12.19 95.09
C SER A 928 -33.36 -12.89 94.52
N PHE A 929 -32.25 -12.57 94.87
CA PHE A 929 -31.09 -12.84 95.70
C PHE A 929 -29.80 -12.32 95.09
#